data_bf2ea8f3f085055709ac207337e71f53
#
_entry.id   bf2ea8f3f085055709ac207337e71f53
#
_cell.length_a   1.000
_cell.length_b   1.000
_cell.length_c   1.000
_cell.angle_alpha   90.00
_cell.angle_beta   90.00
_cell.angle_gamma   90.00
#
_symmetry.space_group_name_H-M   'P 1'
#
loop_
_entity.id
_entity.type
_entity.pdbx_description
1 polymer ?
#
loop_
_entity_poly.entity_id
_entity_poly.type
_entity_poly.pdbx_seq_one_letter_code
_entity_poly.pdbx_strand_id
1 'polypeptide(L)'
;MKIAVIGGGPGGLYFSILTKKAMPHCQIDIYERNKPDDSFGFGVVFSDETLGEFLKRDMQSYELIRSKFAYWDDIVVARNGEQVSIAGNGFCGCSRKTLLQLLQQRCVEEGVNLHFEQNIDDLSKYADADIILASDGISSGIRTKYEKEFGTKIALKKNRFVWLGSTKPLNAFTYFFRETPHGTVVAHSYQYEENRSTWIFECSNETWEKHGFEVTNEEDTIAKIAELFKEELDGHPLLFNKSHWRQFPHVTNEKWYHKNIVLLGDAKATAHYSIGSGTKLAMDCAIGLSDALIANPNDVQAAFQQYEKTRRNTVEMIQHAALVSLDWFENMDRNMQHPFYQFAFGCMTRSKKVTFENLRLRDKTFTDKVLEEFNTNQQATPAAFSKFKLRDLELQNRIAMAPMGQYQAENGLVNDWHFQHYTSRALGGLGLIITELTAVSKTGRITLGCSGIYNENQIVEWKKITDFIHKNTQTKIGIQIGHSGRKGATKKPWEGGEPLENSWELLSASPIAFNEKFANPKEMTQSDVDLITSQFVQATKNANEAGFDMIELQAHHGFLLASFLSPLTNNRNDEFGGSIENRLKFPLRVFNEMRAVFPKEKPMSVRISATDWAENGISEEDIITIATEFKNAGADIINVSTGNTVAGQKPQTGRMWQTPFADTVRNTVHIPTITAGYIQDIDQINTIILNGRADIVALGRPLLSDPNFVRNAQAYEQFEPNDIPNSYKAGMSHSYPLKATERKQLEGMKKALKPKSNKK
;
A
#
# COMPACT_ATOMS: atom_id res chain seq x y z
N MET A 1 -19.72 -2.25 -40.08
CA MET A 1 -19.70 -2.77 -38.70
C MET A 1 -20.91 -2.25 -37.97
N LYS A 2 -21.68 -3.14 -37.33
CA LYS A 2 -22.86 -2.84 -36.52
C LYS A 2 -22.49 -3.03 -35.01
N ILE A 3 -22.65 -1.99 -34.20
CA ILE A 3 -22.28 -1.99 -32.79
C ILE A 3 -23.52 -1.69 -31.94
N ALA A 4 -23.90 -2.60 -31.06
CA ALA A 4 -24.91 -2.42 -30.04
C ALA A 4 -24.24 -2.07 -28.69
N VAL A 5 -24.48 -0.88 -28.18
CA VAL A 5 -23.98 -0.41 -26.91
C VAL A 5 -25.08 -0.51 -25.86
N ILE A 6 -24.90 -1.34 -24.86
CA ILE A 6 -25.86 -1.56 -23.77
C ILE A 6 -25.42 -0.75 -22.56
N GLY A 7 -26.14 0.35 -22.28
CA GLY A 7 -25.90 1.33 -21.24
C GLY A 7 -25.35 2.66 -21.76
N GLY A 8 -26.10 3.74 -21.52
CA GLY A 8 -25.79 5.14 -21.89
C GLY A 8 -24.98 5.89 -20.84
N GLY A 9 -24.08 5.20 -20.12
CA GLY A 9 -23.16 5.83 -19.20
C GLY A 9 -22.01 6.54 -19.92
N PRO A 10 -21.14 7.31 -19.17
CA PRO A 10 -20.06 8.12 -19.78
C PRO A 10 -19.13 7.32 -20.69
N GLY A 11 -18.80 6.08 -20.30
CA GLY A 11 -17.92 5.20 -21.09
C GLY A 11 -18.53 4.78 -22.42
N GLY A 12 -19.82 4.35 -22.41
CA GLY A 12 -20.52 3.93 -23.62
C GLY A 12 -20.74 5.08 -24.61
N LEU A 13 -21.18 6.23 -24.10
CA LEU A 13 -21.36 7.45 -24.92
C LEU A 13 -20.03 7.90 -25.53
N TYR A 14 -18.97 8.02 -24.73
CA TYR A 14 -17.68 8.51 -25.21
C TYR A 14 -17.01 7.55 -26.19
N PHE A 15 -17.09 6.23 -25.95
CA PHE A 15 -16.68 5.22 -26.91
C PHE A 15 -17.38 5.42 -28.26
N SER A 16 -18.68 5.63 -28.24
CA SER A 16 -19.50 5.78 -29.44
C SER A 16 -19.14 7.04 -30.24
N ILE A 17 -18.90 8.17 -29.57
CA ILE A 17 -18.42 9.41 -30.18
C ILE A 17 -17.10 9.16 -30.91
N LEU A 18 -16.09 8.63 -30.21
CA LEU A 18 -14.75 8.43 -30.75
C LEU A 18 -14.74 7.43 -31.92
N THR A 19 -15.48 6.33 -31.77
CA THR A 19 -15.55 5.28 -32.79
C THR A 19 -16.30 5.76 -34.03
N LYS A 20 -17.45 6.43 -33.86
CA LYS A 20 -18.21 6.97 -34.97
C LYS A 20 -17.49 8.03 -35.77
N LYS A 21 -16.77 8.94 -35.06
CA LYS A 21 -15.92 9.97 -35.66
C LYS A 21 -14.78 9.38 -36.49
N ALA A 22 -14.13 8.34 -36.00
CA ALA A 22 -13.01 7.70 -36.70
C ALA A 22 -13.46 6.70 -37.78
N MET A 23 -14.65 6.10 -37.61
CA MET A 23 -15.23 5.09 -38.50
C MET A 23 -16.67 5.49 -38.87
N PRO A 24 -16.90 6.50 -39.73
CA PRO A 24 -18.21 7.08 -40.02
C PRO A 24 -19.25 6.06 -40.59
N HIS A 25 -18.74 5.01 -41.21
CA HIS A 25 -19.60 3.95 -41.81
C HIS A 25 -20.15 2.94 -40.80
N CYS A 26 -19.68 2.98 -39.54
CA CYS A 26 -20.23 2.13 -38.49
C CYS A 26 -21.64 2.57 -38.13
N GLN A 27 -22.54 1.61 -37.99
CA GLN A 27 -23.83 1.82 -37.36
C GLN A 27 -23.65 1.58 -35.87
N ILE A 28 -23.94 2.59 -35.03
CA ILE A 28 -23.83 2.52 -33.58
C ILE A 28 -25.16 2.88 -32.95
N ASP A 29 -25.74 1.94 -32.22
CA ASP A 29 -27.01 2.08 -31.49
C ASP A 29 -26.76 1.91 -30.00
N ILE A 30 -27.13 2.93 -29.20
CA ILE A 30 -27.00 2.92 -27.72
C ILE A 30 -28.39 2.68 -27.12
N TYR A 31 -28.48 1.69 -26.25
CA TYR A 31 -29.69 1.34 -25.51
C TYR A 31 -29.52 1.66 -24.02
N GLU A 32 -30.35 2.57 -23.52
CA GLU A 32 -30.34 3.00 -22.11
C GLU A 32 -31.70 2.73 -21.46
N ARG A 33 -31.70 2.10 -20.28
CA ARG A 33 -32.94 1.75 -19.57
C ARG A 33 -33.65 2.93 -18.92
N ASN A 34 -32.93 4.00 -18.64
CA ASN A 34 -33.42 5.20 -17.98
C ASN A 34 -33.85 6.25 -19.02
N LYS A 35 -34.53 7.31 -18.54
CA LYS A 35 -34.84 8.48 -19.35
C LYS A 35 -33.62 9.31 -19.68
N PRO A 36 -33.63 10.14 -20.72
CA PRO A 36 -32.48 11.00 -21.08
C PRO A 36 -32.00 11.89 -19.93
N ASP A 37 -32.94 12.36 -19.10
CA ASP A 37 -32.67 13.28 -17.99
C ASP A 37 -32.38 12.61 -16.66
N ASP A 38 -32.49 11.29 -16.58
CA ASP A 38 -32.20 10.55 -15.35
C ASP A 38 -30.68 10.45 -15.12
N SER A 39 -30.26 10.77 -13.90
CA SER A 39 -28.90 10.49 -13.46
C SER A 39 -28.91 9.98 -12.02
N PHE A 40 -27.99 9.07 -11.71
CA PHE A 40 -27.76 8.59 -10.35
C PHE A 40 -26.54 9.32 -9.75
N GLY A 41 -26.67 9.79 -8.49
CA GLY A 41 -25.67 10.63 -7.85
C GLY A 41 -25.78 12.10 -8.30
N PHE A 42 -24.77 12.89 -7.96
CA PHE A 42 -24.82 14.35 -8.10
C PHE A 42 -23.70 14.88 -9.00
N GLY A 43 -22.48 14.98 -8.50
CA GLY A 43 -21.33 15.48 -9.23
C GLY A 43 -20.35 14.39 -9.64
N VAL A 44 -19.49 14.72 -10.58
CA VAL A 44 -18.30 13.94 -10.98
C VAL A 44 -17.08 14.84 -10.88
N VAL A 45 -15.93 14.25 -10.52
CA VAL A 45 -14.66 14.96 -10.35
C VAL A 45 -13.67 14.50 -11.41
N PHE A 46 -12.91 15.44 -11.96
CA PHE A 46 -11.80 15.20 -12.89
C PHE A 46 -10.55 15.90 -12.40
N SER A 47 -9.39 15.31 -12.68
CA SER A 47 -8.10 15.98 -12.56
C SER A 47 -7.69 16.64 -13.89
N ASP A 48 -6.79 17.60 -13.83
CA ASP A 48 -6.24 18.28 -15.02
C ASP A 48 -5.65 17.31 -16.04
N GLU A 49 -5.03 16.20 -15.57
CA GLU A 49 -4.50 15.15 -16.42
C GLU A 49 -5.59 14.47 -17.27
N THR A 50 -6.75 14.22 -16.68
CA THR A 50 -7.89 13.62 -17.37
C THR A 50 -8.41 14.52 -18.47
N LEU A 51 -8.51 15.81 -18.19
CA LEU A 51 -8.95 16.80 -19.16
C LEU A 51 -8.01 16.89 -20.37
N GLY A 52 -6.70 16.73 -20.14
CA GLY A 52 -5.70 16.74 -21.21
C GLY A 52 -5.89 15.60 -22.22
N GLU A 53 -6.38 14.42 -21.80
CA GLU A 53 -6.68 13.32 -22.73
C GLU A 53 -7.93 13.60 -23.55
N PHE A 54 -8.99 14.21 -22.99
CA PHE A 54 -10.17 14.64 -23.78
C PHE A 54 -9.79 15.66 -24.84
N LEU A 55 -8.97 16.63 -24.49
CA LEU A 55 -8.49 17.64 -25.43
C LEU A 55 -7.79 17.01 -26.64
N LYS A 56 -6.94 16.02 -26.42
CA LYS A 56 -6.21 15.34 -27.50
C LYS A 56 -7.11 14.53 -28.43
N ARG A 57 -8.19 13.95 -27.91
CA ARG A 57 -9.06 13.00 -28.63
C ARG A 57 -10.26 13.66 -29.30
N ASP A 58 -10.94 14.55 -28.59
CA ASP A 58 -12.09 15.29 -29.10
C ASP A 58 -12.19 16.69 -28.48
N MET A 59 -11.67 17.69 -29.20
CA MET A 59 -11.68 19.09 -28.78
C MET A 59 -13.08 19.59 -28.48
N GLN A 60 -14.09 19.18 -29.26
CA GLN A 60 -15.47 19.65 -29.10
C GLN A 60 -16.06 19.16 -27.78
N SER A 61 -15.93 17.86 -27.48
CA SER A 61 -16.34 17.33 -26.18
C SER A 61 -15.60 18.01 -25.02
N TYR A 62 -14.30 18.26 -25.17
CA TYR A 62 -13.51 18.96 -24.17
C TYR A 62 -14.03 20.35 -23.88
N GLU A 63 -14.26 21.19 -24.90
CA GLU A 63 -14.72 22.56 -24.74
C GLU A 63 -16.12 22.65 -24.14
N LEU A 64 -17.05 21.80 -24.58
CA LEU A 64 -18.40 21.70 -24.02
C LEU A 64 -18.36 21.36 -22.53
N ILE A 65 -17.62 20.32 -22.16
CA ILE A 65 -17.55 19.85 -20.77
C ILE A 65 -16.83 20.90 -19.92
N ARG A 66 -15.70 21.47 -20.41
CA ARG A 66 -14.92 22.49 -19.67
C ARG A 66 -15.75 23.72 -19.30
N SER A 67 -16.67 24.15 -20.18
CA SER A 67 -17.51 25.34 -19.93
C SER A 67 -18.46 25.21 -18.72
N LYS A 68 -18.65 23.99 -18.21
CA LYS A 68 -19.58 23.65 -17.11
C LYS A 68 -18.88 23.22 -15.83
N PHE A 69 -17.55 23.33 -15.75
CA PHE A 69 -16.81 22.92 -14.57
C PHE A 69 -16.77 23.98 -13.47
N ALA A 70 -16.91 23.51 -12.23
CA ALA A 70 -16.43 24.21 -11.05
C ALA A 70 -14.98 23.79 -10.81
N TYR A 71 -14.07 24.76 -10.69
CA TYR A 71 -12.63 24.52 -10.49
C TYR A 71 -12.22 24.83 -9.07
N TRP A 72 -11.32 24.00 -8.51
CA TRP A 72 -10.65 24.28 -7.24
C TRP A 72 -9.23 23.73 -7.23
N ASP A 73 -8.34 24.37 -6.49
CA ASP A 73 -6.93 23.97 -6.37
C ASP A 73 -6.61 23.39 -5.00
N ASP A 74 -7.46 23.65 -4.01
CA ASP A 74 -7.26 23.23 -2.63
C ASP A 74 -8.05 21.96 -2.30
N ILE A 75 -7.48 21.18 -1.39
CA ILE A 75 -8.20 20.15 -0.64
C ILE A 75 -8.21 20.58 0.82
N VAL A 76 -9.38 20.62 1.43
CA VAL A 76 -9.57 20.90 2.86
C VAL A 76 -9.76 19.58 3.59
N VAL A 77 -9.00 19.42 4.69
CA VAL A 77 -9.23 18.37 5.68
C VAL A 77 -9.71 19.03 6.96
N ALA A 78 -10.91 18.68 7.38
CA ALA A 78 -11.53 19.18 8.62
C ALA A 78 -11.83 18.01 9.56
N ARG A 79 -11.50 18.16 10.85
CA ARG A 79 -11.69 17.15 11.89
C ARG A 79 -12.10 17.81 13.20
N ASN A 80 -13.31 17.56 13.67
CA ASN A 80 -13.80 18.03 14.98
C ASN A 80 -13.60 19.54 15.23
N GLY A 81 -13.79 20.40 14.20
CA GLY A 81 -13.64 21.84 14.28
C GLY A 81 -12.25 22.38 13.92
N GLU A 82 -11.21 21.54 13.86
CA GLU A 82 -9.92 21.89 13.25
C GLU A 82 -9.98 21.74 11.74
N GLN A 83 -9.29 22.61 10.99
CA GLN A 83 -9.22 22.49 9.54
C GLN A 83 -7.90 22.99 8.95
N VAL A 84 -7.50 22.42 7.83
CA VAL A 84 -6.35 22.85 7.02
C VAL A 84 -6.68 22.80 5.54
N SER A 85 -6.32 23.86 4.81
CA SER A 85 -6.38 23.90 3.35
C SER A 85 -5.02 23.56 2.78
N ILE A 86 -4.98 22.64 1.83
CA ILE A 86 -3.76 22.08 1.22
C ILE A 86 -3.80 22.37 -0.28
N ALA A 87 -2.91 23.25 -0.73
CA ALA A 87 -2.91 23.79 -2.07
C ALA A 87 -2.31 22.85 -3.14
N GLY A 88 -2.51 23.21 -4.40
CA GLY A 88 -1.80 22.65 -5.55
C GLY A 88 -2.31 21.28 -6.03
N ASN A 89 -3.59 21.01 -5.90
CA ASN A 89 -4.19 19.72 -6.27
C ASN A 89 -4.86 19.69 -7.65
N GLY A 90 -5.33 20.83 -8.18
CA GLY A 90 -5.88 20.97 -9.53
C GLY A 90 -7.00 19.99 -9.88
N PHE A 91 -8.22 20.29 -9.40
CA PHE A 91 -9.41 19.50 -9.68
C PHE A 91 -10.54 20.34 -10.27
N CYS A 92 -11.46 19.66 -10.93
CA CYS A 92 -12.72 20.25 -11.33
C CYS A 92 -13.87 19.26 -11.15
N GLY A 93 -15.05 19.80 -10.94
CA GLY A 93 -16.30 19.04 -10.84
C GLY A 93 -17.34 19.54 -11.79
N CYS A 94 -18.21 18.66 -12.23
CA CYS A 94 -19.43 19.04 -12.93
C CYS A 94 -20.60 18.13 -12.53
N SER A 95 -21.80 18.59 -12.82
CA SER A 95 -23.00 17.78 -12.67
C SER A 95 -22.91 16.52 -13.54
N ARG A 96 -23.18 15.36 -12.94
CA ARG A 96 -23.25 14.11 -13.66
C ARG A 96 -24.33 14.13 -14.74
N LYS A 97 -25.49 14.77 -14.45
CA LYS A 97 -26.58 14.96 -15.41
C LYS A 97 -26.09 15.78 -16.61
N THR A 98 -25.48 16.92 -16.34
CA THR A 98 -24.94 17.82 -17.38
C THR A 98 -23.89 17.10 -18.25
N LEU A 99 -22.98 16.36 -17.65
CA LEU A 99 -21.99 15.56 -18.39
C LEU A 99 -22.65 14.57 -19.33
N LEU A 100 -23.65 13.83 -18.86
CA LEU A 100 -24.38 12.86 -19.70
C LEU A 100 -25.11 13.54 -20.85
N GLN A 101 -25.82 14.65 -20.61
CA GLN A 101 -26.52 15.42 -21.63
C GLN A 101 -25.57 15.94 -22.71
N LEU A 102 -24.41 16.48 -22.34
CA LEU A 102 -23.39 16.94 -23.28
C LEU A 102 -22.83 15.79 -24.14
N LEU A 103 -22.58 14.63 -23.55
CA LEU A 103 -22.12 13.46 -24.30
C LEU A 103 -23.24 12.88 -25.20
N GLN A 104 -24.50 12.91 -24.77
CA GLN A 104 -25.65 12.52 -25.59
C GLN A 104 -25.81 13.46 -26.80
N GLN A 105 -25.71 14.78 -26.58
CA GLN A 105 -25.72 15.76 -27.68
C GLN A 105 -24.61 15.44 -28.70
N ARG A 106 -23.37 15.21 -28.22
CA ARG A 106 -22.24 14.86 -29.09
C ARG A 106 -22.48 13.56 -29.86
N CYS A 107 -23.07 12.54 -29.23
CA CYS A 107 -23.47 11.31 -29.93
C CYS A 107 -24.40 11.58 -31.10
N VAL A 108 -25.44 12.41 -30.92
CA VAL A 108 -26.38 12.79 -31.96
C VAL A 108 -25.71 13.57 -33.09
N GLU A 109 -24.83 14.53 -32.73
CA GLU A 109 -24.07 15.32 -33.71
C GLU A 109 -23.17 14.44 -34.61
N GLU A 110 -22.58 13.38 -34.05
CA GLU A 110 -21.77 12.42 -34.80
C GLU A 110 -22.61 11.35 -35.53
N GLY A 111 -23.91 11.32 -35.34
CA GLY A 111 -24.82 10.35 -36.02
C GLY A 111 -24.86 8.98 -35.31
N VAL A 112 -24.79 8.95 -34.01
CA VAL A 112 -25.05 7.77 -33.16
C VAL A 112 -26.54 7.76 -32.77
N ASN A 113 -27.18 6.60 -32.86
CA ASN A 113 -28.57 6.45 -32.48
C ASN A 113 -28.71 6.20 -30.96
N LEU A 114 -29.59 6.96 -30.31
CA LEU A 114 -29.89 6.82 -28.89
C LEU A 114 -31.30 6.30 -28.66
N HIS A 115 -31.41 5.19 -27.91
CA HIS A 115 -32.66 4.55 -27.56
C HIS A 115 -32.82 4.52 -26.05
N PHE A 116 -33.65 5.41 -25.50
CA PHE A 116 -33.93 5.49 -24.07
C PHE A 116 -35.12 4.64 -23.65
N GLU A 117 -35.24 4.39 -22.35
CA GLU A 117 -36.29 3.55 -21.74
C GLU A 117 -36.30 2.13 -22.32
N GLN A 118 -35.13 1.64 -22.73
CA GLN A 118 -34.91 0.31 -23.32
C GLN A 118 -34.02 -0.54 -22.37
N ASN A 119 -34.67 -1.37 -21.56
CA ASN A 119 -33.96 -2.37 -20.77
C ASN A 119 -33.65 -3.60 -21.64
N ILE A 120 -32.38 -3.97 -21.75
CA ILE A 120 -31.97 -5.09 -22.63
C ILE A 120 -31.63 -6.30 -21.74
N ASP A 121 -32.58 -7.23 -21.64
CA ASP A 121 -32.45 -8.49 -20.93
C ASP A 121 -32.10 -9.66 -21.85
N ASP A 122 -32.47 -9.54 -23.14
CA ASP A 122 -32.25 -10.57 -24.16
C ASP A 122 -31.31 -10.09 -25.27
N LEU A 123 -30.10 -10.63 -25.31
CA LEU A 123 -29.08 -10.34 -26.32
C LEU A 123 -29.36 -11.03 -27.68
N SER A 124 -30.28 -11.98 -27.76
CA SER A 124 -30.60 -12.65 -29.03
C SER A 124 -31.13 -11.68 -30.10
N LYS A 125 -31.75 -10.58 -29.67
CA LYS A 125 -32.23 -9.50 -30.55
C LYS A 125 -31.12 -8.74 -31.26
N TYR A 126 -29.87 -8.88 -30.79
CA TYR A 126 -28.66 -8.23 -31.29
C TYR A 126 -27.66 -9.25 -31.85
N ALA A 127 -28.13 -10.45 -32.22
CA ALA A 127 -27.30 -11.51 -32.77
C ALA A 127 -26.61 -11.13 -34.09
N ASP A 128 -27.14 -10.13 -34.78
CA ASP A 128 -26.63 -9.56 -36.05
C ASP A 128 -25.62 -8.41 -35.80
N ALA A 129 -25.37 -8.02 -34.56
CA ALA A 129 -24.34 -7.03 -34.22
C ALA A 129 -22.92 -7.66 -34.27
N ASP A 130 -22.01 -6.98 -34.93
CA ASP A 130 -20.61 -7.36 -34.94
C ASP A 130 -20.00 -7.25 -33.54
N ILE A 131 -20.49 -6.27 -32.76
CA ILE A 131 -20.03 -5.98 -31.39
C ILE A 131 -21.21 -5.67 -30.48
N ILE A 132 -21.25 -6.29 -29.31
CA ILE A 132 -22.11 -5.93 -28.18
C ILE A 132 -21.23 -5.35 -27.10
N LEU A 133 -21.31 -4.05 -26.87
CA LEU A 133 -20.57 -3.37 -25.79
C LEU A 133 -21.41 -3.34 -24.53
N ALA A 134 -20.99 -4.09 -23.50
CA ALA A 134 -21.63 -4.07 -22.18
C ALA A 134 -21.05 -2.93 -21.33
N SER A 135 -21.75 -1.81 -21.27
CA SER A 135 -21.49 -0.63 -20.44
C SER A 135 -22.65 -0.30 -19.48
N ASP A 136 -23.40 -1.34 -19.10
CA ASP A 136 -24.63 -1.32 -18.29
C ASP A 136 -24.40 -1.15 -16.79
N GLY A 137 -23.17 -0.78 -16.39
CA GLY A 137 -22.80 -0.32 -15.06
C GLY A 137 -22.56 -1.43 -14.05
N ILE A 138 -22.52 -1.03 -12.76
CA ILE A 138 -22.13 -1.89 -11.66
C ILE A 138 -23.02 -3.12 -11.49
N SER A 139 -24.30 -3.00 -11.78
CA SER A 139 -25.30 -4.08 -11.73
C SER A 139 -25.50 -4.75 -13.10
N SER A 140 -24.45 -4.84 -13.90
CA SER A 140 -24.48 -5.37 -15.24
C SER A 140 -25.15 -6.75 -15.33
N GLY A 141 -26.28 -6.82 -16.05
CA GLY A 141 -26.98 -8.06 -16.34
C GLY A 141 -26.18 -8.95 -17.31
N ILE A 142 -25.48 -8.32 -18.26
CA ILE A 142 -24.64 -9.04 -19.23
C ILE A 142 -23.46 -9.72 -18.51
N ARG A 143 -22.72 -9.00 -17.66
CA ARG A 143 -21.63 -9.60 -16.87
C ARG A 143 -22.15 -10.76 -16.02
N THR A 144 -23.27 -10.59 -15.34
CA THR A 144 -23.88 -11.65 -14.51
C THR A 144 -24.27 -12.89 -15.33
N LYS A 145 -24.84 -12.69 -16.52
CA LYS A 145 -25.22 -13.79 -17.41
C LYS A 145 -24.02 -14.61 -17.89
N TYR A 146 -22.86 -13.98 -18.09
CA TYR A 146 -21.62 -14.60 -18.58
C TYR A 146 -20.51 -14.56 -17.53
N GLU A 147 -20.85 -14.67 -16.23
CA GLU A 147 -19.89 -14.54 -15.12
C GLU A 147 -18.75 -15.57 -15.16
N LYS A 148 -19.07 -16.79 -15.61
CA LYS A 148 -18.09 -17.88 -15.76
C LYS A 148 -17.09 -17.61 -16.88
N GLU A 149 -17.57 -17.12 -18.00
CA GLU A 149 -16.78 -16.82 -19.19
C GLU A 149 -15.86 -15.61 -18.97
N PHE A 150 -16.33 -14.62 -18.20
CA PHE A 150 -15.52 -13.46 -17.80
C PHE A 150 -14.62 -13.73 -16.60
N GLY A 151 -14.87 -14.81 -15.83
CA GLY A 151 -14.18 -15.06 -14.56
C GLY A 151 -14.43 -13.95 -13.55
N THR A 152 -15.70 -13.53 -13.43
CA THR A 152 -16.12 -12.40 -12.60
C THR A 152 -15.94 -12.70 -11.12
N LYS A 153 -15.36 -11.74 -10.37
CA LYS A 153 -15.29 -11.74 -8.91
C LYS A 153 -15.84 -10.42 -8.39
N ILE A 154 -16.73 -10.49 -7.41
CA ILE A 154 -17.32 -9.33 -6.74
C ILE A 154 -17.08 -9.48 -5.24
N ALA A 155 -16.36 -8.52 -4.65
CA ALA A 155 -16.10 -8.46 -3.22
C ALA A 155 -16.71 -7.19 -2.62
N LEU A 156 -17.68 -7.33 -1.71
CA LEU A 156 -18.22 -6.20 -0.95
C LEU A 156 -17.18 -5.73 0.07
N LYS A 157 -16.98 -4.42 0.17
CA LYS A 157 -16.06 -3.78 1.09
C LYS A 157 -16.74 -3.49 2.44
N LYS A 158 -15.95 -3.28 3.50
CA LYS A 158 -16.45 -3.25 4.88
C LYS A 158 -17.33 -2.02 5.14
N ASN A 159 -16.89 -0.83 4.71
CA ASN A 159 -17.60 0.41 4.99
C ASN A 159 -18.92 0.52 4.22
N ARG A 160 -19.86 1.23 4.83
CA ARG A 160 -21.10 1.67 4.20
C ARG A 160 -20.99 3.13 3.79
N PHE A 161 -21.65 3.49 2.70
CA PHE A 161 -21.73 4.86 2.23
C PHE A 161 -23.11 5.18 1.67
N VAL A 162 -23.43 6.48 1.72
CA VAL A 162 -24.61 7.06 1.06
C VAL A 162 -24.20 8.31 0.30
N TRP A 163 -24.76 8.47 -0.89
CA TRP A 163 -24.44 9.59 -1.79
C TRP A 163 -25.56 10.62 -1.77
N LEU A 164 -25.33 11.76 -1.12
CA LEU A 164 -26.28 12.87 -1.00
C LEU A 164 -25.75 14.10 -1.73
N GLY A 165 -26.62 15.10 -1.89
CA GLY A 165 -26.27 16.45 -2.31
C GLY A 165 -26.56 17.45 -1.22
N SER A 166 -26.13 18.71 -1.42
CA SER A 166 -26.54 19.85 -0.60
C SER A 166 -26.58 21.13 -1.43
N THR A 167 -27.29 22.11 -0.91
CA THR A 167 -27.24 23.49 -1.43
C THR A 167 -26.06 24.28 -0.87
N LYS A 168 -25.25 23.69 0.04
CA LYS A 168 -24.05 24.32 0.62
C LYS A 168 -23.00 24.53 -0.48
N PRO A 169 -22.58 25.80 -0.76
CA PRO A 169 -21.45 26.05 -1.64
C PRO A 169 -20.13 25.66 -0.98
N LEU A 170 -19.19 25.15 -1.77
CA LEU A 170 -17.86 24.75 -1.33
C LEU A 170 -16.79 25.32 -2.26
N ASN A 171 -15.73 25.90 -1.71
CA ASN A 171 -14.64 26.48 -2.48
C ASN A 171 -13.49 25.48 -2.76
N ALA A 172 -13.55 24.30 -2.17
CA ALA A 172 -12.53 23.25 -2.28
C ALA A 172 -13.16 21.88 -2.16
N PHE A 173 -12.43 20.86 -2.58
CA PHE A 173 -12.77 19.50 -2.18
C PHE A 173 -12.52 19.36 -0.68
N THR A 174 -13.51 19.02 0.10
CA THR A 174 -13.44 19.01 1.57
C THR A 174 -13.78 17.63 2.12
N TYR A 175 -12.89 17.12 2.97
CA TYR A 175 -13.16 15.99 3.85
C TYR A 175 -13.57 16.53 5.22
N PHE A 176 -14.79 16.23 5.67
CA PHE A 176 -15.24 16.50 7.03
C PHE A 176 -15.26 15.21 7.83
N PHE A 177 -14.40 15.08 8.82
CA PHE A 177 -14.35 13.94 9.74
C PHE A 177 -15.01 14.34 11.05
N ARG A 178 -16.05 13.60 11.43
CA ARG A 178 -16.77 13.80 12.67
C ARG A 178 -16.64 12.55 13.53
N GLU A 179 -15.99 12.69 14.67
CA GLU A 179 -15.96 11.66 15.70
C GLU A 179 -17.28 11.69 16.51
N THR A 180 -17.86 10.52 16.71
CA THR A 180 -19.11 10.35 17.47
C THR A 180 -18.92 9.29 18.56
N PRO A 181 -19.81 9.18 19.54
CA PRO A 181 -19.76 8.08 20.53
C PRO A 181 -19.86 6.68 19.92
N HIS A 182 -20.22 6.58 18.64
CA HIS A 182 -20.44 5.33 17.93
C HIS A 182 -19.36 5.02 16.90
N GLY A 183 -18.35 5.88 16.75
CA GLY A 183 -17.28 5.81 15.75
C GLY A 183 -17.24 7.02 14.84
N THR A 184 -16.36 7.02 13.85
CA THR A 184 -16.14 8.14 12.94
C THR A 184 -17.04 8.07 11.71
N VAL A 185 -17.65 9.21 11.35
CA VAL A 185 -18.35 9.41 10.07
C VAL A 185 -17.59 10.46 9.26
N VAL A 186 -17.29 10.18 8.00
CA VAL A 186 -16.65 11.14 7.10
C VAL A 186 -17.60 11.58 5.98
N ALA A 187 -17.55 12.86 5.61
CA ALA A 187 -18.17 13.39 4.41
C ALA A 187 -17.11 13.76 3.39
N HIS A 188 -17.17 13.20 2.18
CA HIS A 188 -16.40 13.60 1.01
C HIS A 188 -17.22 14.61 0.22
N SER A 189 -16.83 15.88 0.23
CA SER A 189 -17.69 16.94 -0.25
C SER A 189 -16.99 17.81 -1.28
N TYR A 190 -17.70 18.17 -2.36
CA TYR A 190 -17.19 19.06 -3.41
C TYR A 190 -18.32 19.71 -4.21
N GLN A 191 -18.07 20.90 -4.69
CA GLN A 191 -19.00 21.64 -5.54
C GLN A 191 -19.01 21.08 -6.96
N TYR A 192 -20.17 21.02 -7.61
CA TYR A 192 -20.30 20.58 -9.00
C TYR A 192 -21.12 21.54 -9.88
N GLU A 193 -21.90 22.42 -9.27
CA GLU A 193 -22.66 23.52 -9.90
C GLU A 193 -22.69 24.72 -8.95
N GLU A 194 -23.11 25.88 -9.43
CA GLU A 194 -23.37 27.05 -8.59
C GLU A 194 -24.39 26.68 -7.50
N ASN A 195 -24.06 26.89 -6.24
CA ASN A 195 -24.88 26.55 -5.06
C ASN A 195 -25.34 25.07 -4.98
N ARG A 196 -24.54 24.15 -5.51
CA ARG A 196 -24.78 22.70 -5.43
C ARG A 196 -23.49 21.95 -5.16
N SER A 197 -23.52 21.10 -4.15
CA SER A 197 -22.39 20.25 -3.78
C SER A 197 -22.78 18.79 -3.57
N THR A 198 -21.84 17.90 -3.85
CA THR A 198 -21.93 16.46 -3.55
C THR A 198 -21.45 16.26 -2.12
N TRP A 199 -22.11 15.36 -1.38
CA TRP A 199 -21.74 14.90 -0.05
C TRP A 199 -21.88 13.39 0.02
N ILE A 200 -20.74 12.67 0.05
CA ILE A 200 -20.72 11.23 0.21
C ILE A 200 -20.37 10.95 1.67
N PHE A 201 -21.31 10.42 2.43
CA PHE A 201 -21.07 10.03 3.81
C PHE A 201 -20.63 8.57 3.87
N GLU A 202 -19.61 8.31 4.67
CA GLU A 202 -19.01 6.98 4.81
C GLU A 202 -18.70 6.70 6.28
N CYS A 203 -18.97 5.47 6.72
CA CYS A 203 -18.60 4.98 8.05
C CYS A 203 -18.44 3.44 8.05
N SER A 204 -17.88 2.90 9.13
CA SER A 204 -17.82 1.46 9.34
C SER A 204 -19.22 0.85 9.47
N ASN A 205 -19.35 -0.46 9.21
CA ASN A 205 -20.63 -1.15 9.40
C ASN A 205 -21.11 -1.07 10.87
N GLU A 206 -20.18 -1.16 11.82
CA GLU A 206 -20.46 -1.05 13.26
C GLU A 206 -20.98 0.36 13.62
N THR A 207 -20.33 1.41 13.12
CA THR A 207 -20.77 2.80 13.31
C THR A 207 -22.16 3.01 12.71
N TRP A 208 -22.40 2.47 11.52
CA TRP A 208 -23.69 2.52 10.83
C TRP A 208 -24.81 1.87 11.65
N GLU A 209 -24.58 0.67 12.18
CA GLU A 209 -25.54 -0.06 13.02
C GLU A 209 -25.83 0.67 14.34
N LYS A 210 -24.80 1.16 15.03
CA LYS A 210 -24.95 1.88 16.31
C LYS A 210 -25.66 3.22 16.17
N HIS A 211 -25.55 3.91 15.01
CA HIS A 211 -26.33 5.11 14.71
C HIS A 211 -27.79 4.79 14.33
N GLY A 212 -28.12 3.53 14.10
CA GLY A 212 -29.46 3.14 13.65
C GLY A 212 -29.80 3.68 12.27
N PHE A 213 -28.81 3.84 11.37
CA PHE A 213 -29.09 4.20 9.99
C PHE A 213 -29.79 3.04 9.29
N GLU A 214 -30.75 3.35 8.41
CA GLU A 214 -31.51 2.36 7.69
C GLU A 214 -31.30 2.46 6.16
N VAL A 215 -31.32 1.31 5.47
CA VAL A 215 -31.09 1.24 4.03
C VAL A 215 -32.25 1.87 3.24
N THR A 216 -33.47 1.67 3.71
CA THR A 216 -34.71 1.95 2.94
C THR A 216 -35.42 3.25 3.31
N ASN A 217 -35.01 3.91 4.42
CA ASN A 217 -35.62 5.15 4.88
C ASN A 217 -34.69 6.34 4.56
N GLU A 218 -34.90 6.99 3.43
CA GLU A 218 -34.10 8.15 2.99
C GLU A 218 -34.32 9.38 3.89
N GLU A 219 -35.53 9.64 4.37
CA GLU A 219 -35.86 10.80 5.21
C GLU A 219 -35.20 10.70 6.58
N ASP A 220 -35.24 9.53 7.23
CA ASP A 220 -34.57 9.27 8.49
C ASP A 220 -33.05 9.40 8.35
N THR A 221 -32.49 8.84 7.29
CA THR A 221 -31.05 8.98 6.96
C THR A 221 -30.64 10.45 6.85
N ILE A 222 -31.40 11.27 6.11
CA ILE A 222 -31.12 12.70 5.95
C ILE A 222 -31.18 13.42 7.28
N ALA A 223 -32.23 13.18 8.08
CA ALA A 223 -32.40 13.85 9.37
C ALA A 223 -31.24 13.55 10.33
N LYS A 224 -30.84 12.28 10.47
CA LYS A 224 -29.73 11.85 11.33
C LYS A 224 -28.39 12.41 10.87
N ILE A 225 -28.11 12.36 9.57
CA ILE A 225 -26.86 12.91 9.02
C ILE A 225 -26.82 14.44 9.12
N ALA A 226 -27.94 15.13 8.85
CA ALA A 226 -28.02 16.59 8.95
C ALA A 226 -27.77 17.06 10.39
N GLU A 227 -28.21 16.33 11.39
CA GLU A 227 -27.93 16.68 12.80
C GLU A 227 -26.45 16.45 13.14
N LEU A 228 -25.84 15.34 12.65
CA LEU A 228 -24.41 15.04 12.87
C LEU A 228 -23.49 16.10 12.25
N PHE A 229 -23.83 16.62 11.07
CA PHE A 229 -23.02 17.57 10.30
C PHE A 229 -23.64 18.98 10.26
N LYS A 230 -24.41 19.34 11.27
CA LYS A 230 -25.15 20.59 11.33
C LYS A 230 -24.27 21.85 11.21
N GLU A 231 -23.09 21.82 11.83
CA GLU A 231 -22.11 22.88 11.76
C GLU A 231 -21.55 23.05 10.35
N GLU A 232 -21.15 21.93 9.72
CA GLU A 232 -20.57 21.91 8.37
C GLU A 232 -21.60 22.24 7.29
N LEU A 233 -22.85 21.87 7.50
CA LEU A 233 -23.95 22.21 6.58
C LEU A 233 -24.39 23.67 6.71
N ASP A 234 -24.18 24.33 7.87
CA ASP A 234 -24.43 25.75 8.08
C ASP A 234 -25.84 26.18 7.63
N GLY A 235 -26.85 25.42 8.03
CA GLY A 235 -28.24 25.64 7.70
C GLY A 235 -28.70 25.24 6.29
N HIS A 236 -27.79 24.71 5.45
CA HIS A 236 -28.15 24.22 4.12
C HIS A 236 -28.71 22.79 4.19
N PRO A 237 -29.82 22.49 3.45
CA PRO A 237 -30.42 21.18 3.46
C PRO A 237 -29.57 20.15 2.68
N LEU A 238 -29.66 18.90 3.11
CA LEU A 238 -29.25 17.75 2.32
C LEU A 238 -30.31 17.41 1.28
N LEU A 239 -29.87 16.91 0.13
CA LEU A 239 -30.68 16.51 -1.02
C LEU A 239 -30.44 15.03 -1.29
N PHE A 240 -31.51 14.33 -1.67
CA PHE A 240 -31.41 12.93 -2.07
C PHE A 240 -31.79 12.74 -3.55
N ASN A 241 -31.29 11.65 -4.14
CA ASN A 241 -31.59 11.25 -5.51
C ASN A 241 -31.45 9.72 -5.62
N LYS A 242 -32.49 8.99 -5.16
CA LYS A 242 -32.46 7.53 -5.01
C LYS A 242 -31.24 7.06 -4.22
N SER A 243 -31.01 7.74 -3.10
CA SER A 243 -29.79 7.63 -2.26
C SER A 243 -30.01 6.61 -1.16
N HIS A 244 -29.33 5.48 -1.21
CA HIS A 244 -29.43 4.41 -0.22
C HIS A 244 -28.06 4.07 0.33
N TRP A 245 -27.99 3.70 1.62
CA TRP A 245 -26.80 3.14 2.22
C TRP A 245 -26.44 1.80 1.57
N ARG A 246 -25.17 1.66 1.19
CA ARG A 246 -24.67 0.45 0.54
C ARG A 246 -23.19 0.25 0.81
N GLN A 247 -22.72 -0.98 0.66
CA GLN A 247 -21.30 -1.32 0.64
C GLN A 247 -20.76 -1.20 -0.79
N PHE A 248 -19.48 -0.86 -0.92
CA PHE A 248 -18.87 -0.72 -2.24
C PHE A 248 -18.53 -2.11 -2.81
N PRO A 249 -19.05 -2.48 -3.99
CA PRO A 249 -18.69 -3.71 -4.67
C PRO A 249 -17.41 -3.51 -5.49
N HIS A 250 -16.37 -4.24 -5.15
CA HIS A 250 -15.15 -4.32 -5.94
C HIS A 250 -15.30 -5.40 -7.00
N VAL A 251 -15.45 -4.99 -8.25
CA VAL A 251 -15.65 -5.86 -9.41
C VAL A 251 -14.35 -6.04 -10.16
N THR A 252 -13.99 -7.30 -10.44
CA THR A 252 -12.87 -7.68 -11.30
C THR A 252 -13.31 -8.78 -12.27
N ASN A 253 -12.70 -8.82 -13.46
CA ASN A 253 -12.95 -9.84 -14.47
C ASN A 253 -11.63 -10.36 -15.02
N GLU A 254 -11.46 -11.70 -15.09
CA GLU A 254 -10.26 -12.35 -15.63
C GLU A 254 -10.14 -12.12 -17.14
N LYS A 255 -11.27 -12.09 -17.84
CA LYS A 255 -11.38 -11.76 -19.26
C LYS A 255 -12.35 -10.60 -19.45
N TRP A 256 -12.08 -9.73 -20.41
CA TRP A 256 -12.92 -8.56 -20.65
C TRP A 256 -13.83 -8.71 -21.87
N TYR A 257 -13.71 -9.81 -22.58
CA TYR A 257 -14.58 -10.13 -23.73
C TYR A 257 -14.87 -11.63 -23.80
N HIS A 258 -16.01 -11.93 -24.44
CA HIS A 258 -16.44 -13.28 -24.78
C HIS A 258 -17.20 -13.24 -26.13
N LYS A 259 -16.74 -13.99 -27.14
CA LYS A 259 -17.25 -13.92 -28.49
C LYS A 259 -17.27 -12.46 -29.01
N ASN A 260 -18.44 -11.93 -29.41
CA ASN A 260 -18.63 -10.55 -29.85
C ASN A 260 -19.02 -9.58 -28.70
N ILE A 261 -19.02 -10.01 -27.43
CA ILE A 261 -19.38 -9.20 -26.27
C ILE A 261 -18.09 -8.70 -25.63
N VAL A 262 -18.02 -7.38 -25.33
CA VAL A 262 -16.90 -6.75 -24.62
C VAL A 262 -17.40 -5.88 -23.47
N LEU A 263 -16.71 -5.92 -22.31
CA LEU A 263 -17.07 -5.18 -21.11
C LEU A 263 -16.37 -3.80 -21.08
N LEU A 264 -17.12 -2.77 -20.60
CA LEU A 264 -16.61 -1.42 -20.42
C LEU A 264 -17.16 -0.79 -19.12
N GLY A 265 -16.43 0.17 -18.56
CA GLY A 265 -16.85 0.91 -17.36
C GLY A 265 -17.00 0.03 -16.13
N ASP A 266 -17.99 0.33 -15.27
CA ASP A 266 -18.22 -0.41 -14.02
C ASP A 266 -18.74 -1.85 -14.26
N ALA A 267 -19.24 -2.15 -15.42
CA ALA A 267 -19.53 -3.54 -15.81
C ALA A 267 -18.26 -4.39 -15.86
N LYS A 268 -17.12 -3.78 -16.25
CA LYS A 268 -15.82 -4.42 -16.34
C LYS A 268 -15.03 -4.38 -15.04
N ALA A 269 -14.91 -3.20 -14.43
CA ALA A 269 -14.04 -2.98 -13.28
C ALA A 269 -14.48 -1.72 -12.52
N THR A 270 -14.62 -1.82 -11.21
CA THR A 270 -14.95 -0.69 -10.34
C THR A 270 -13.73 -0.14 -9.63
N ALA A 271 -13.66 1.17 -9.44
CA ALA A 271 -12.68 1.83 -8.59
C ALA A 271 -13.40 2.62 -7.50
N HIS A 272 -12.97 2.45 -6.23
CA HIS A 272 -13.59 3.13 -5.09
C HIS A 272 -13.60 4.66 -5.29
N TYR A 273 -14.69 5.31 -4.94
CA TYR A 273 -14.92 6.74 -5.17
C TYR A 273 -13.91 7.66 -4.46
N SER A 274 -13.26 7.20 -3.40
CA SER A 274 -12.30 7.99 -2.59
C SER A 274 -11.11 8.55 -3.36
N ILE A 275 -10.83 8.05 -4.58
CA ILE A 275 -9.78 8.59 -5.46
C ILE A 275 -10.33 9.35 -6.67
N GLY A 276 -11.67 9.47 -6.80
CA GLY A 276 -12.33 10.23 -7.88
C GLY A 276 -12.07 9.70 -9.29
N SER A 277 -11.79 8.40 -9.46
CA SER A 277 -11.29 7.87 -10.74
C SER A 277 -12.29 6.99 -11.51
N GLY A 278 -13.52 6.76 -11.04
CA GLY A 278 -14.46 5.85 -11.69
C GLY A 278 -14.84 6.29 -13.12
N THR A 279 -15.29 7.53 -13.29
CA THR A 279 -15.64 8.08 -14.60
C THR A 279 -14.41 8.17 -15.51
N LYS A 280 -13.26 8.62 -14.99
CA LYS A 280 -12.00 8.63 -15.74
C LYS A 280 -11.65 7.24 -16.25
N LEU A 281 -11.73 6.22 -15.42
CA LEU A 281 -11.39 4.85 -15.79
C LEU A 281 -12.29 4.33 -16.91
N ALA A 282 -13.60 4.63 -16.85
CA ALA A 282 -14.54 4.26 -17.91
C ALA A 282 -14.19 4.93 -19.23
N MET A 283 -13.88 6.23 -19.24
CA MET A 283 -13.55 7.00 -20.43
C MET A 283 -12.17 6.65 -21.00
N ASP A 284 -11.15 6.43 -20.17
CA ASP A 284 -9.84 5.93 -20.61
C ASP A 284 -9.93 4.55 -21.28
N CYS A 285 -10.82 3.71 -20.79
CA CYS A 285 -11.07 2.40 -21.40
C CYS A 285 -11.86 2.52 -22.70
N ALA A 286 -12.78 3.50 -22.80
CA ALA A 286 -13.47 3.83 -24.03
C ALA A 286 -12.49 4.26 -25.14
N ILE A 287 -11.54 5.12 -24.81
CA ILE A 287 -10.42 5.50 -25.70
C ILE A 287 -9.68 4.24 -26.18
N GLY A 288 -9.26 3.38 -25.22
CA GLY A 288 -8.47 2.19 -25.55
C GLY A 288 -9.20 1.17 -26.43
N LEU A 289 -10.51 1.00 -26.23
CA LEU A 289 -11.32 0.12 -27.08
C LEU A 289 -11.54 0.73 -28.46
N SER A 290 -11.82 2.02 -28.55
CA SER A 290 -11.94 2.73 -29.83
C SER A 290 -10.64 2.67 -30.64
N ASP A 291 -9.48 2.97 -30.02
CA ASP A 291 -8.16 2.86 -30.65
C ASP A 291 -7.88 1.44 -31.18
N ALA A 292 -8.25 0.42 -30.41
CA ALA A 292 -8.06 -0.97 -30.80
C ALA A 292 -8.93 -1.37 -32.01
N LEU A 293 -10.18 -0.89 -32.07
CA LEU A 293 -11.07 -1.12 -33.22
C LEU A 293 -10.60 -0.37 -34.47
N ILE A 294 -10.11 0.86 -34.32
CA ILE A 294 -9.55 1.64 -35.44
C ILE A 294 -8.31 0.94 -36.02
N ALA A 295 -7.47 0.36 -35.14
CA ALA A 295 -6.28 -0.37 -35.56
C ALA A 295 -6.59 -1.75 -36.21
N ASN A 296 -7.75 -2.34 -35.91
CA ASN A 296 -8.17 -3.67 -36.40
C ASN A 296 -9.60 -3.63 -36.95
N PRO A 297 -9.90 -2.86 -38.00
CA PRO A 297 -11.26 -2.58 -38.43
C PRO A 297 -12.03 -3.80 -38.99
N ASN A 298 -11.31 -4.85 -39.37
CA ASN A 298 -11.85 -6.08 -39.94
C ASN A 298 -11.69 -7.32 -39.02
N ASP A 299 -11.09 -7.15 -37.87
CA ASP A 299 -10.86 -8.24 -36.89
C ASP A 299 -11.23 -7.80 -35.48
N VAL A 300 -12.47 -8.04 -35.11
CA VAL A 300 -13.01 -7.68 -33.78
C VAL A 300 -12.28 -8.44 -32.65
N GLN A 301 -11.85 -9.68 -32.89
CA GLN A 301 -11.15 -10.46 -31.85
C GLN A 301 -9.76 -9.91 -31.59
N ALA A 302 -9.01 -9.52 -32.63
CA ALA A 302 -7.73 -8.85 -32.48
C ALA A 302 -7.88 -7.51 -31.76
N ALA A 303 -8.93 -6.74 -32.07
CA ALA A 303 -9.24 -5.49 -31.38
C ALA A 303 -9.48 -5.71 -29.88
N PHE A 304 -10.27 -6.71 -29.50
CA PHE A 304 -10.54 -7.01 -28.08
C PHE A 304 -9.28 -7.48 -27.33
N GLN A 305 -8.45 -8.31 -27.96
CA GLN A 305 -7.17 -8.72 -27.39
C GLN A 305 -6.22 -7.53 -27.17
N GLN A 306 -6.13 -6.63 -28.16
CA GLN A 306 -5.34 -5.42 -28.05
C GLN A 306 -5.86 -4.49 -26.95
N TYR A 307 -7.16 -4.27 -26.86
CA TYR A 307 -7.80 -3.49 -25.80
C TYR A 307 -7.46 -4.03 -24.41
N GLU A 308 -7.68 -5.32 -24.18
CA GLU A 308 -7.37 -5.96 -22.90
C GLU A 308 -5.88 -5.85 -22.57
N LYS A 309 -5.00 -6.20 -23.50
CA LYS A 309 -3.56 -6.16 -23.32
C LYS A 309 -3.03 -4.75 -22.99
N THR A 310 -3.54 -3.73 -23.66
CA THR A 310 -3.04 -2.35 -23.49
C THR A 310 -3.60 -1.65 -22.26
N ARG A 311 -4.79 -2.04 -21.76
CA ARG A 311 -5.46 -1.34 -20.66
C ARG A 311 -5.44 -2.08 -19.34
N ARG A 312 -5.19 -3.39 -19.33
CA ARG A 312 -5.26 -4.20 -18.10
C ARG A 312 -4.38 -3.65 -16.99
N ASN A 313 -3.11 -3.43 -17.26
CA ASN A 313 -2.17 -2.94 -16.24
C ASN A 313 -2.61 -1.58 -15.65
N THR A 314 -3.08 -0.65 -16.48
CA THR A 314 -3.57 0.66 -16.01
C THR A 314 -4.80 0.52 -15.13
N VAL A 315 -5.75 -0.34 -15.51
CA VAL A 315 -6.97 -0.62 -14.72
C VAL A 315 -6.61 -1.21 -13.37
N GLU A 316 -5.77 -2.25 -13.34
CA GLU A 316 -5.33 -2.92 -12.11
C GLU A 316 -4.56 -1.96 -11.19
N MET A 317 -3.71 -1.08 -11.74
CA MET A 317 -3.01 -0.04 -10.96
C MET A 317 -3.99 0.97 -10.33
N ILE A 318 -5.02 1.40 -11.05
CA ILE A 318 -6.04 2.32 -10.52
C ILE A 318 -6.89 1.63 -9.46
N GLN A 319 -7.32 0.39 -9.70
CA GLN A 319 -8.05 -0.41 -8.72
C GLN A 319 -7.23 -0.62 -7.45
N HIS A 320 -5.96 -0.96 -7.58
CA HIS A 320 -5.06 -1.11 -6.43
C HIS A 320 -4.94 0.19 -5.63
N ALA A 321 -4.72 1.33 -6.28
CA ALA A 321 -4.64 2.62 -5.61
C ALA A 321 -5.95 2.99 -4.90
N ALA A 322 -7.09 2.64 -5.51
CA ALA A 322 -8.41 2.83 -4.92
C ALA A 322 -8.63 1.95 -3.68
N LEU A 323 -8.18 0.69 -3.73
CA LEU A 323 -8.25 -0.22 -2.58
C LEU A 323 -7.35 0.24 -1.42
N VAL A 324 -6.14 0.70 -1.71
CA VAL A 324 -5.24 1.25 -0.68
C VAL A 324 -5.81 2.52 -0.05
N SER A 325 -6.50 3.35 -0.84
CA SER A 325 -7.21 4.53 -0.32
C SER A 325 -8.42 4.11 0.54
N LEU A 326 -9.17 3.11 0.10
CA LEU A 326 -10.31 2.56 0.86
C LEU A 326 -9.87 1.98 2.21
N ASP A 327 -8.79 1.20 2.22
CA ASP A 327 -8.23 0.63 3.44
C ASP A 327 -7.94 1.70 4.51
N TRP A 328 -7.47 2.89 4.09
CA TRP A 328 -7.29 4.02 5.00
C TRP A 328 -8.62 4.50 5.61
N PHE A 329 -9.71 4.56 4.82
CA PHE A 329 -11.04 4.93 5.32
C PHE A 329 -11.68 3.82 6.15
N GLU A 330 -11.46 2.54 5.82
CA GLU A 330 -11.91 1.41 6.64
C GLU A 330 -11.22 1.34 8.02
N ASN A 331 -10.11 2.09 8.20
CA ASN A 331 -9.38 2.24 9.46
C ASN A 331 -9.45 3.68 10.02
N MET A 332 -10.52 4.43 9.75
CA MET A 332 -10.65 5.83 10.16
C MET A 332 -10.48 6.05 11.67
N ASP A 333 -11.15 5.26 12.51
CA ASP A 333 -11.11 5.41 13.97
C ASP A 333 -9.68 5.30 14.51
N ARG A 334 -8.87 4.42 13.93
CA ARG A 334 -7.46 4.31 14.23
C ARG A 334 -6.69 5.55 13.78
N ASN A 335 -6.93 6.02 12.56
CA ASN A 335 -6.23 7.18 12.01
C ASN A 335 -6.58 8.48 12.75
N MET A 336 -7.78 8.58 13.32
CA MET A 336 -8.21 9.71 14.17
C MET A 336 -7.35 9.90 15.43
N GLN A 337 -6.59 8.88 15.86
CA GLN A 337 -5.68 8.96 17.01
C GLN A 337 -4.42 9.81 16.74
N HIS A 338 -4.10 10.07 15.46
CA HIS A 338 -2.94 10.91 15.13
C HIS A 338 -3.20 12.39 15.45
N PRO A 339 -2.17 13.18 15.78
CA PRO A 339 -2.25 14.65 15.79
C PRO A 339 -2.78 15.19 14.47
N PHE A 340 -3.34 16.40 14.48
CA PHE A 340 -4.16 16.87 13.37
C PHE A 340 -3.44 16.98 12.02
N TYR A 341 -2.24 17.57 12.00
CA TYR A 341 -1.48 17.70 10.75
C TYR A 341 -0.97 16.35 10.23
N GLN A 342 -0.57 15.42 11.11
CA GLN A 342 -0.24 14.05 10.72
C GLN A 342 -1.46 13.30 10.17
N PHE A 343 -2.62 13.47 10.79
CA PHE A 343 -3.89 12.93 10.29
C PHE A 343 -4.21 13.45 8.88
N ALA A 344 -4.15 14.79 8.67
CA ALA A 344 -4.36 15.41 7.36
C ALA A 344 -3.35 14.92 6.32
N PHE A 345 -2.07 14.76 6.71
CA PHE A 345 -1.04 14.17 5.88
C PHE A 345 -1.36 12.72 5.49
N GLY A 346 -1.83 11.92 6.44
CA GLY A 346 -2.30 10.54 6.21
C GLY A 346 -3.45 10.48 5.21
N CYS A 347 -4.43 11.38 5.35
CA CYS A 347 -5.54 11.53 4.41
C CYS A 347 -5.04 11.85 2.99
N MET A 348 -4.10 12.77 2.84
CA MET A 348 -3.56 13.17 1.52
C MET A 348 -2.71 12.10 0.86
N THR A 349 -1.95 11.33 1.64
CA THR A 349 -1.01 10.30 1.12
C THR A 349 -1.60 8.89 1.09
N ARG A 350 -2.86 8.70 1.48
CA ARG A 350 -3.54 7.41 1.65
C ARG A 350 -3.44 6.45 0.45
N SER A 351 -3.49 6.98 -0.78
CA SER A 351 -3.44 6.18 -2.00
C SER A 351 -2.03 5.76 -2.44
N LYS A 352 -0.99 6.19 -1.71
CA LYS A 352 0.45 6.04 -2.04
C LYS A 352 0.88 6.69 -3.37
N LYS A 353 -0.02 7.38 -4.08
CA LYS A 353 0.32 8.18 -5.27
C LYS A 353 0.88 9.55 -4.92
N VAL A 354 0.39 10.13 -3.84
CA VAL A 354 0.88 11.38 -3.26
C VAL A 354 1.83 11.02 -2.12
N THR A 355 2.99 11.68 -2.08
CA THR A 355 4.07 11.43 -1.12
C THR A 355 4.43 12.71 -0.37
N PHE A 356 5.30 12.61 0.61
CA PHE A 356 5.80 13.77 1.36
C PHE A 356 6.44 14.82 0.42
N GLU A 357 7.36 14.40 -0.46
CA GLU A 357 8.01 15.29 -1.42
C GLU A 357 7.01 15.91 -2.39
N ASN A 358 6.04 15.13 -2.84
CA ASN A 358 5.00 15.61 -3.74
C ASN A 358 4.14 16.71 -3.08
N LEU A 359 3.78 16.55 -1.80
CA LEU A 359 3.07 17.58 -1.03
C LEU A 359 3.96 18.78 -0.76
N ARG A 360 5.23 18.60 -0.39
CA ARG A 360 6.18 19.69 -0.15
C ARG A 360 6.34 20.59 -1.37
N LEU A 361 6.33 19.99 -2.58
CA LEU A 361 6.38 20.75 -3.84
C LEU A 361 5.09 21.53 -4.13
N ARG A 362 3.96 21.08 -3.61
CA ARG A 362 2.66 21.74 -3.77
C ARG A 362 2.42 22.79 -2.70
N ASP A 363 2.64 22.41 -1.45
CA ASP A 363 2.39 23.21 -0.26
C ASP A 363 3.45 22.92 0.81
N LYS A 364 4.55 23.69 0.75
CA LYS A 364 5.65 23.56 1.72
C LYS A 364 5.18 23.93 3.13
N THR A 365 4.29 24.94 3.26
CA THR A 365 3.80 25.40 4.57
C THR A 365 3.06 24.28 5.29
N PHE A 366 2.23 23.52 4.57
CA PHE A 366 1.56 22.36 5.14
C PHE A 366 2.55 21.29 5.62
N THR A 367 3.52 20.93 4.78
CA THR A 367 4.49 19.89 5.16
C THR A 367 5.43 20.30 6.29
N ASP A 368 5.77 21.60 6.40
CA ASP A 368 6.54 22.12 7.54
C ASP A 368 5.75 21.96 8.85
N LYS A 369 4.43 22.27 8.87
CA LYS A 369 3.58 22.04 10.04
C LYS A 369 3.45 20.57 10.42
N VAL A 370 3.39 19.67 9.44
CA VAL A 370 3.40 18.22 9.69
C VAL A 370 4.70 17.79 10.39
N LEU A 371 5.84 18.30 9.95
CA LEU A 371 7.13 18.01 10.56
C LEU A 371 7.28 18.63 11.96
N GLU A 372 6.81 19.87 12.17
CA GLU A 372 6.80 20.54 13.46
C GLU A 372 5.97 19.76 14.48
N GLU A 373 4.77 19.33 14.10
CA GLU A 373 3.89 18.52 14.95
C GLU A 373 4.52 17.16 15.27
N PHE A 374 5.07 16.48 14.26
CA PHE A 374 5.75 15.19 14.42
C PHE A 374 6.98 15.28 15.37
N ASN A 375 7.73 16.36 15.29
CA ASN A 375 8.89 16.62 16.15
C ASN A 375 8.52 17.32 17.47
N THR A 376 7.25 17.31 17.88
CA THR A 376 6.76 17.95 19.11
C THR A 376 7.09 19.44 19.20
N ASN A 377 6.77 20.18 18.13
CA ASN A 377 6.98 21.63 17.98
C ASN A 377 8.46 22.10 18.07
N GLN A 378 9.40 21.18 17.81
CA GLN A 378 10.81 21.53 17.61
C GLN A 378 11.07 21.82 16.11
N GLN A 379 12.34 22.18 15.78
CA GLN A 379 12.76 22.45 14.41
C GLN A 379 12.26 21.35 13.45
N ALA A 380 11.79 21.73 12.26
CA ALA A 380 11.26 20.85 11.22
C ALA A 380 12.32 19.88 10.67
N THR A 381 12.71 18.90 11.47
CA THR A 381 13.65 17.84 11.09
C THR A 381 12.92 16.83 10.20
N PRO A 382 13.48 16.41 9.04
CA PRO A 382 12.89 15.34 8.25
C PRO A 382 12.66 14.09 9.08
N ALA A 383 11.49 13.47 8.97
CA ALA A 383 11.05 12.40 9.88
C ALA A 383 12.04 11.21 9.92
N ALA A 384 12.65 10.90 8.78
CA ALA A 384 13.68 9.85 8.68
C ALA A 384 14.90 10.11 9.58
N PHE A 385 15.22 11.37 9.86
CA PHE A 385 16.38 11.78 10.65
C PHE A 385 16.03 12.17 12.09
N SER A 386 14.78 11.96 12.50
CA SER A 386 14.39 12.11 13.90
C SER A 386 14.95 10.95 14.73
N LYS A 387 15.31 11.23 15.97
CA LYS A 387 15.79 10.22 16.91
C LYS A 387 14.69 9.23 17.27
N PHE A 388 15.10 8.01 17.64
CA PHE A 388 14.18 6.99 18.12
C PHE A 388 14.81 6.22 19.29
N LYS A 389 14.05 5.98 20.34
CA LYS A 389 14.54 5.30 21.54
C LYS A 389 13.80 3.99 21.79
N LEU A 390 14.58 2.93 22.03
CA LEU A 390 14.11 1.62 22.49
C LEU A 390 14.85 1.29 23.79
N ARG A 391 14.16 1.23 24.91
CA ARG A 391 14.79 1.14 26.24
C ARG A 391 15.87 2.23 26.39
N ASP A 392 17.13 1.85 26.65
CA ASP A 392 18.25 2.80 26.75
C ASP A 392 18.99 3.02 25.43
N LEU A 393 18.61 2.29 24.38
CA LEU A 393 19.20 2.44 23.04
C LEU A 393 18.57 3.63 22.32
N GLU A 394 19.36 4.68 22.05
CA GLU A 394 18.97 5.81 21.21
C GLU A 394 19.56 5.70 19.80
N LEU A 395 18.70 5.70 18.79
CA LEU A 395 19.05 5.76 17.37
C LEU A 395 19.07 7.21 16.90
N GLN A 396 20.09 7.60 16.14
CA GLN A 396 20.22 8.97 15.62
C GLN A 396 19.31 9.27 14.43
N ASN A 397 18.79 8.22 13.78
CA ASN A 397 17.80 8.31 12.72
C ASN A 397 17.01 7.00 12.64
N ARG A 398 15.97 6.99 11.82
CA ARG A 398 15.01 5.89 11.68
C ARG A 398 15.29 4.97 10.50
N ILE A 399 16.53 4.97 9.98
CA ILE A 399 16.93 4.15 8.83
C ILE A 399 17.82 3.01 9.33
N ALA A 400 17.39 1.79 9.06
CA ALA A 400 18.13 0.59 9.43
C ALA A 400 18.62 -0.18 8.20
N MET A 401 19.70 -0.94 8.37
CA MET A 401 20.10 -1.98 7.44
C MET A 401 19.35 -3.26 7.77
N ALA A 402 18.65 -3.82 6.77
CA ALA A 402 17.97 -5.10 6.90
C ALA A 402 18.99 -6.27 6.97
N PRO A 403 18.66 -7.37 7.67
CA PRO A 403 19.48 -8.58 7.65
C PRO A 403 19.63 -9.14 6.23
N MET A 404 20.86 -9.23 5.75
CA MET A 404 21.17 -9.71 4.38
C MET A 404 22.34 -10.68 4.41
N GLY A 405 22.09 -11.95 4.15
CA GLY A 405 23.12 -12.98 4.12
C GLY A 405 24.25 -12.63 3.16
N GLN A 406 25.47 -12.58 3.66
CA GLN A 406 26.68 -12.33 2.87
C GLN A 406 27.29 -13.61 2.35
N TYR A 407 27.09 -14.72 3.07
CA TYR A 407 27.61 -16.06 2.75
C TYR A 407 29.13 -16.10 2.50
N GLN A 408 29.89 -15.25 3.20
CA GLN A 408 31.34 -15.12 3.08
C GLN A 408 32.10 -15.57 4.33
N ALA A 409 31.38 -16.09 5.34
CA ALA A 409 32.02 -16.60 6.54
C ALA A 409 32.72 -17.94 6.28
N GLU A 410 33.79 -18.20 7.04
CA GLU A 410 34.55 -19.44 7.00
C GLU A 410 34.38 -20.17 8.33
N ASN A 411 33.79 -21.37 8.32
CA ASN A 411 33.47 -22.11 9.54
C ASN A 411 32.67 -21.32 10.59
N GLY A 412 31.80 -20.41 10.12
CA GLY A 412 31.01 -19.52 10.97
C GLY A 412 31.76 -18.26 11.44
N LEU A 413 33.04 -18.11 11.11
CA LEU A 413 33.84 -16.93 11.48
C LEU A 413 33.58 -15.80 10.46
N VAL A 414 33.22 -14.64 10.96
CA VAL A 414 33.24 -13.41 10.17
C VAL A 414 34.67 -12.99 9.90
N ASN A 415 34.91 -12.25 8.82
CA ASN A 415 36.24 -11.90 8.32
C ASN A 415 36.26 -10.45 7.78
N ASP A 416 37.30 -10.08 7.06
CA ASP A 416 37.49 -8.73 6.49
C ASP A 416 36.34 -8.29 5.59
N TRP A 417 35.67 -9.23 4.89
CA TRP A 417 34.47 -8.93 4.11
C TRP A 417 33.36 -8.36 4.99
N HIS A 418 33.06 -9.02 6.10
CA HIS A 418 32.03 -8.59 7.04
C HIS A 418 32.43 -7.29 7.74
N PHE A 419 33.71 -7.15 8.11
CA PHE A 419 34.23 -5.91 8.68
C PHE A 419 33.98 -4.73 7.73
N GLN A 420 34.43 -4.85 6.47
CA GLN A 420 34.19 -3.81 5.45
C GLN A 420 32.70 -3.56 5.22
N HIS A 421 31.91 -4.64 5.12
CA HIS A 421 30.47 -4.56 4.82
C HIS A 421 29.70 -3.77 5.88
N TYR A 422 29.91 -4.05 7.16
CA TYR A 422 29.19 -3.37 8.24
C TYR A 422 29.76 -1.98 8.55
N THR A 423 31.08 -1.84 8.59
CA THR A 423 31.72 -0.57 8.97
C THR A 423 31.54 0.53 7.92
N SER A 424 31.55 0.21 6.62
CA SER A 424 31.29 1.19 5.58
C SER A 424 29.89 1.78 5.67
N ARG A 425 28.90 0.97 6.01
CA ARG A 425 27.51 1.42 6.14
C ARG A 425 27.27 2.17 7.45
N ALA A 426 28.00 1.82 8.51
CA ALA A 426 28.01 2.60 9.75
C ALA A 426 28.59 4.01 9.52
N LEU A 427 29.72 4.13 8.83
CA LEU A 427 30.30 5.42 8.41
C LEU A 427 29.36 6.18 7.48
N GLY A 428 28.56 5.45 6.69
CA GLY A 428 27.50 5.98 5.83
C GLY A 428 26.32 6.61 6.59
N GLY A 429 26.31 6.55 7.95
CA GLY A 429 25.37 7.30 8.79
C GLY A 429 24.05 6.60 9.11
N LEU A 430 23.98 5.27 9.02
CA LEU A 430 22.80 4.51 9.44
C LEU A 430 22.48 4.72 10.93
N GLY A 431 21.20 4.70 11.29
CA GLY A 431 20.76 4.66 12.69
C GLY A 431 20.98 3.30 13.33
N LEU A 432 20.69 2.23 12.59
CA LEU A 432 20.79 0.85 13.09
C LEU A 432 21.29 -0.08 11.97
N ILE A 433 22.20 -0.97 12.31
CA ILE A 433 22.55 -2.13 11.49
C ILE A 433 21.97 -3.38 12.16
N ILE A 434 21.25 -4.22 11.39
CA ILE A 434 20.92 -5.58 11.82
C ILE A 434 21.73 -6.53 10.94
N THR A 435 22.58 -7.35 11.58
CA THR A 435 23.46 -8.26 10.84
C THR A 435 22.67 -9.32 10.09
N GLU A 436 23.31 -9.99 9.16
CA GLU A 436 22.75 -11.21 8.54
C GLU A 436 22.35 -12.24 9.60
N LEU A 437 21.54 -13.24 9.19
CA LEU A 437 21.28 -14.40 10.05
C LEU A 437 22.59 -14.98 10.54
N THR A 438 22.77 -14.92 11.85
CA THR A 438 23.94 -15.48 12.56
C THR A 438 23.51 -16.74 13.30
N ALA A 439 24.07 -17.86 12.93
CA ALA A 439 23.65 -19.17 13.38
C ALA A 439 24.00 -19.44 14.85
N VAL A 440 23.07 -20.07 15.58
CA VAL A 440 23.25 -20.50 16.98
C VAL A 440 24.07 -21.80 17.12
N SER A 441 24.30 -22.50 16.01
CA SER A 441 25.05 -23.77 15.97
C SER A 441 25.60 -24.05 14.56
N LYS A 442 26.47 -25.03 14.42
CA LYS A 442 26.97 -25.47 13.11
C LYS A 442 25.84 -25.91 12.18
N THR A 443 24.83 -26.61 12.71
CA THR A 443 23.67 -27.11 11.97
C THR A 443 22.58 -26.04 11.77
N GLY A 444 22.67 -24.92 12.48
CA GLY A 444 21.77 -23.76 12.30
C GLY A 444 22.06 -22.90 11.09
N ARG A 445 23.15 -23.14 10.36
CA ARG A 445 23.54 -22.36 9.16
C ARG A 445 22.68 -22.71 7.94
N ILE A 446 22.44 -21.72 7.09
CA ILE A 446 21.80 -21.95 5.78
C ILE A 446 22.81 -22.60 4.84
N THR A 447 23.98 -22.00 4.72
CA THR A 447 25.11 -22.49 3.90
C THR A 447 26.37 -22.59 4.73
N LEU A 448 27.40 -23.21 4.20
CA LEU A 448 28.73 -23.23 4.84
C LEU A 448 29.33 -21.83 5.01
N GLY A 449 28.89 -20.86 4.21
CA GLY A 449 29.32 -19.46 4.26
C GLY A 449 28.56 -18.58 5.24
N CYS A 450 27.61 -19.09 6.03
CA CYS A 450 26.91 -18.32 7.05
C CYS A 450 27.78 -18.05 8.29
N SER A 451 27.62 -16.86 8.86
CA SER A 451 28.21 -16.50 10.15
C SER A 451 27.56 -17.26 11.32
N GLY A 452 28.28 -17.37 12.41
CA GLY A 452 27.84 -17.98 13.67
C GLY A 452 28.23 -17.15 14.89
N ILE A 453 27.64 -17.49 16.05
CA ILE A 453 27.95 -16.89 17.34
C ILE A 453 27.90 -17.96 18.46
N TYR A 454 28.41 -19.17 18.19
CA TYR A 454 28.31 -20.33 19.06
C TYR A 454 29.67 -20.80 19.66
N ASN A 455 30.76 -20.03 19.46
CA ASN A 455 32.05 -20.29 20.07
C ASN A 455 32.86 -18.98 20.30
N GLU A 456 33.90 -19.06 21.12
CA GLU A 456 34.75 -17.94 21.54
C GLU A 456 35.42 -17.22 20.36
N ASN A 457 35.95 -17.96 19.37
CA ASN A 457 36.63 -17.33 18.23
C ASN A 457 35.66 -16.42 17.43
N GLN A 458 34.39 -16.83 17.32
CA GLN A 458 33.35 -16.03 16.64
C GLN A 458 33.04 -14.76 17.45
N ILE A 459 33.02 -14.83 18.77
CA ILE A 459 32.84 -13.64 19.65
C ILE A 459 33.93 -12.63 19.36
N VAL A 460 35.22 -13.06 19.35
CA VAL A 460 36.36 -12.20 19.10
C VAL A 460 36.27 -11.48 17.75
N GLU A 461 35.93 -12.20 16.69
CA GLU A 461 35.84 -11.58 15.36
C GLU A 461 34.64 -10.62 15.24
N TRP A 462 33.47 -10.94 15.81
CA TRP A 462 32.36 -10.00 15.90
C TRP A 462 32.69 -8.77 16.71
N LYS A 463 33.43 -8.93 17.82
CA LYS A 463 33.82 -7.83 18.70
C LYS A 463 34.70 -6.79 17.98
N LYS A 464 35.54 -7.18 17.05
CA LYS A 464 36.31 -6.23 16.23
C LYS A 464 35.39 -5.27 15.45
N ILE A 465 34.27 -5.80 14.92
CA ILE A 465 33.28 -5.03 14.14
C ILE A 465 32.51 -4.08 15.04
N THR A 466 31.98 -4.58 16.16
CA THR A 466 31.21 -3.75 17.12
C THR A 466 32.05 -2.67 17.74
N ASP A 467 33.28 -2.98 18.19
CA ASP A 467 34.23 -2.00 18.76
C ASP A 467 34.57 -0.90 17.74
N PHE A 468 34.81 -1.24 16.47
CA PHE A 468 35.07 -0.24 15.43
C PHE A 468 33.89 0.70 15.25
N ILE A 469 32.68 0.15 15.14
CA ILE A 469 31.45 0.92 14.92
C ILE A 469 31.18 1.86 16.08
N HIS A 470 31.26 1.37 17.33
CA HIS A 470 31.05 2.16 18.53
C HIS A 470 32.09 3.26 18.72
N LYS A 471 33.36 2.98 18.38
CA LYS A 471 34.44 3.94 18.51
C LYS A 471 34.35 5.08 17.50
N ASN A 472 33.89 4.80 16.27
CA ASN A 472 34.06 5.72 15.14
C ASN A 472 32.76 6.31 14.63
N THR A 473 31.58 5.82 15.07
CA THR A 473 30.28 6.26 14.58
C THR A 473 29.26 6.36 15.72
N GLN A 474 28.08 6.94 15.41
CA GLN A 474 26.90 6.91 16.29
C GLN A 474 25.93 5.77 15.94
N THR A 475 26.20 5.01 14.88
CA THR A 475 25.39 3.89 14.43
C THR A 475 25.33 2.80 15.51
N LYS A 476 24.15 2.24 15.71
CA LYS A 476 23.93 1.10 16.59
C LYS A 476 23.93 -0.19 15.79
N ILE A 477 24.40 -1.28 16.41
CA ILE A 477 24.50 -2.57 15.76
C ILE A 477 23.77 -3.67 16.54
N GLY A 478 22.76 -4.27 15.92
CA GLY A 478 22.04 -5.44 16.39
C GLY A 478 22.45 -6.69 15.63
N ILE A 479 22.33 -7.84 16.26
CA ILE A 479 22.59 -9.14 15.66
C ILE A 479 21.28 -9.92 15.44
N GLN A 480 21.05 -10.44 14.23
CA GLN A 480 19.95 -11.38 14.00
C GLN A 480 20.44 -12.81 14.32
N ILE A 481 19.86 -13.40 15.35
CA ILE A 481 20.17 -14.77 15.80
C ILE A 481 19.11 -15.74 15.28
N GLY A 482 19.53 -16.84 14.67
CA GLY A 482 18.60 -17.78 14.09
C GLY A 482 19.13 -19.19 13.85
N HIS A 483 18.22 -20.05 13.40
CA HIS A 483 18.49 -21.42 12.97
C HIS A 483 17.76 -21.67 11.65
N SER A 484 18.46 -22.13 10.64
CA SER A 484 17.93 -22.34 9.28
C SER A 484 16.77 -23.35 9.18
N GLY A 485 16.71 -24.30 10.13
CA GLY A 485 15.67 -25.33 10.10
C GLY A 485 15.71 -26.15 8.80
N ARG A 486 14.53 -26.38 8.24
CA ARG A 486 14.32 -27.15 7.00
C ARG A 486 14.90 -26.49 5.72
N LYS A 487 15.38 -25.26 5.82
CA LYS A 487 15.98 -24.50 4.70
C LYS A 487 17.51 -24.42 4.79
N GLY A 488 18.11 -25.19 5.67
CA GLY A 488 19.56 -25.27 5.85
C GLY A 488 20.25 -26.22 4.88
N ALA A 489 21.56 -26.35 5.08
CA ALA A 489 22.44 -27.27 4.36
C ALA A 489 22.40 -27.09 2.82
N THR A 490 22.50 -25.84 2.36
CA THR A 490 22.46 -25.50 0.94
C THR A 490 23.80 -24.97 0.43
N LYS A 491 24.02 -25.03 -0.87
CA LYS A 491 25.00 -24.22 -1.59
C LYS A 491 24.66 -22.74 -1.47
N LYS A 492 25.62 -21.87 -1.72
CA LYS A 492 25.36 -20.42 -1.76
C LYS A 492 24.36 -20.06 -2.87
N PRO A 493 23.56 -18.98 -2.76
CA PRO A 493 22.56 -18.61 -3.77
C PRO A 493 23.11 -18.50 -5.20
N TRP A 494 24.31 -17.95 -5.36
CA TRP A 494 24.97 -17.81 -6.67
C TRP A 494 25.64 -19.12 -7.17
N GLU A 495 25.69 -20.16 -6.35
CA GLU A 495 26.08 -21.52 -6.71
C GLU A 495 24.86 -22.41 -7.00
N GLY A 496 23.66 -21.79 -7.14
CA GLY A 496 22.38 -22.45 -7.42
C GLY A 496 21.48 -22.65 -6.20
N GLY A 497 21.99 -22.51 -4.97
CA GLY A 497 21.18 -22.63 -3.74
C GLY A 497 20.61 -24.03 -3.48
N GLU A 498 21.12 -25.05 -4.16
CA GLU A 498 20.67 -26.45 -4.04
C GLU A 498 21.17 -27.06 -2.74
N PRO A 499 20.53 -28.14 -2.22
CA PRO A 499 21.03 -28.89 -1.07
C PRO A 499 22.45 -29.41 -1.26
N LEU A 500 23.23 -29.48 -0.19
CA LEU A 500 24.57 -30.08 -0.18
C LEU A 500 24.45 -31.59 -0.25
N GLU A 501 25.37 -32.26 -0.97
CA GLU A 501 25.41 -33.73 -1.10
C GLU A 501 25.65 -34.42 0.25
N ASN A 502 26.55 -33.86 1.09
CA ASN A 502 26.85 -34.33 2.45
C ASN A 502 26.29 -33.32 3.46
N SER A 503 24.96 -33.26 3.57
CA SER A 503 24.31 -32.34 4.44
C SER A 503 24.21 -32.84 5.90
N TRP A 504 24.09 -31.89 6.85
CA TRP A 504 23.71 -32.22 8.22
C TRP A 504 22.19 -32.47 8.29
N GLU A 505 21.76 -33.13 9.38
CA GLU A 505 20.33 -33.36 9.64
C GLU A 505 19.57 -32.01 9.75
N LEU A 506 18.49 -31.89 9.00
CA LEU A 506 17.60 -30.71 9.05
C LEU A 506 16.51 -30.92 10.13
N LEU A 507 16.19 -29.88 10.86
CA LEU A 507 15.15 -29.87 11.90
C LEU A 507 13.99 -28.99 11.49
N SER A 508 12.76 -29.35 11.86
CA SER A 508 11.56 -28.54 11.63
C SER A 508 10.47 -28.90 12.63
N ALA A 509 9.38 -28.11 12.64
CA ALA A 509 8.15 -28.45 13.37
C ALA A 509 7.59 -29.79 12.91
N SER A 510 7.56 -30.04 11.61
CA SER A 510 7.07 -31.27 10.99
C SER A 510 7.96 -31.70 9.85
N PRO A 511 7.93 -32.99 9.42
CA PRO A 511 8.80 -33.52 8.37
C PRO A 511 8.33 -33.12 6.96
N ILE A 512 8.15 -31.81 6.74
CA ILE A 512 7.71 -31.21 5.49
C ILE A 512 8.88 -30.49 4.84
N ALA A 513 9.39 -30.98 3.70
CA ALA A 513 10.46 -30.36 2.93
C ALA A 513 10.06 -28.96 2.42
N PHE A 514 11.04 -28.08 2.18
CA PHE A 514 10.76 -26.75 1.61
C PHE A 514 10.25 -26.83 0.17
N ASN A 515 10.82 -27.71 -0.63
CA ASN A 515 10.37 -28.07 -1.97
C ASN A 515 10.92 -29.48 -2.33
N GLU A 516 10.61 -29.94 -3.53
CA GLU A 516 10.98 -31.30 -4.02
C GLU A 516 12.48 -31.60 -4.04
N LYS A 517 13.35 -30.58 -4.08
CA LYS A 517 14.80 -30.72 -4.06
C LYS A 517 15.39 -30.93 -2.67
N PHE A 518 14.68 -30.46 -1.63
CA PHE A 518 15.13 -30.50 -0.25
C PHE A 518 14.78 -31.84 0.42
N ALA A 519 15.70 -32.36 1.26
CA ALA A 519 15.41 -33.49 2.12
C ALA A 519 14.28 -33.16 3.11
N ASN A 520 13.50 -34.17 3.47
CA ASN A 520 12.54 -34.03 4.57
C ASN A 520 13.31 -33.77 5.87
N PRO A 521 12.99 -32.70 6.59
CA PRO A 521 13.59 -32.48 7.89
C PRO A 521 13.08 -33.50 8.91
N LYS A 522 13.84 -33.74 9.95
CA LYS A 522 13.40 -34.47 11.14
C LYS A 522 12.40 -33.58 11.92
N GLU A 523 11.27 -34.16 12.32
CA GLU A 523 10.39 -33.53 13.29
C GLU A 523 11.11 -33.43 14.66
N MET A 524 11.11 -32.24 15.24
CA MET A 524 11.79 -31.99 16.51
C MET A 524 11.10 -32.74 17.66
N THR A 525 11.91 -33.47 18.43
CA THR A 525 11.51 -34.05 19.72
C THR A 525 11.61 -33.02 20.84
N GLN A 526 11.08 -33.32 22.01
CA GLN A 526 11.27 -32.48 23.20
C GLN A 526 12.75 -32.24 23.52
N SER A 527 13.59 -33.24 23.35
CA SER A 527 15.03 -33.13 23.56
C SER A 527 15.68 -32.17 22.56
N ASP A 528 15.22 -32.17 21.28
CA ASP A 528 15.69 -31.21 20.28
C ASP A 528 15.24 -29.77 20.65
N VAL A 529 14.02 -29.60 21.13
CA VAL A 529 13.48 -28.32 21.62
C VAL A 529 14.35 -27.79 22.75
N ASP A 530 14.70 -28.62 23.74
CA ASP A 530 15.56 -28.23 24.88
C ASP A 530 16.98 -27.86 24.42
N LEU A 531 17.57 -28.65 23.54
CA LEU A 531 18.91 -28.41 22.99
C LEU A 531 18.94 -27.10 22.22
N ILE A 532 18.02 -26.89 21.29
CA ILE A 532 17.99 -25.69 20.45
C ILE A 532 17.75 -24.45 21.31
N THR A 533 16.84 -24.52 22.28
CA THR A 533 16.61 -23.40 23.22
C THR A 533 17.92 -23.04 23.94
N SER A 534 18.66 -24.03 24.46
CA SER A 534 19.95 -23.78 25.11
C SER A 534 21.00 -23.13 24.18
N GLN A 535 20.99 -23.50 22.89
CA GLN A 535 21.88 -22.90 21.88
C GLN A 535 21.52 -21.41 21.63
N PHE A 536 20.22 -21.04 21.57
CA PHE A 536 19.78 -19.65 21.48
C PHE A 536 20.19 -18.83 22.71
N VAL A 537 20.06 -19.41 23.90
CA VAL A 537 20.48 -18.76 25.15
C VAL A 537 22.00 -18.52 25.18
N GLN A 538 22.78 -19.52 24.76
CA GLN A 538 24.26 -19.36 24.69
C GLN A 538 24.65 -18.30 23.65
N ALA A 539 24.05 -18.34 22.46
CA ALA A 539 24.27 -17.33 21.42
C ALA A 539 23.91 -15.91 21.88
N THR A 540 22.87 -15.76 22.72
CA THR A 540 22.49 -14.48 23.33
C THR A 540 23.57 -13.95 24.27
N LYS A 541 24.15 -14.80 25.13
CA LYS A 541 25.26 -14.44 26.00
C LYS A 541 26.48 -14.02 25.19
N ASN A 542 26.84 -14.80 24.17
CA ASN A 542 27.95 -14.53 23.28
C ASN A 542 27.77 -13.22 22.51
N ALA A 543 26.54 -12.90 22.06
CA ALA A 543 26.22 -11.64 21.39
C ALA A 543 26.41 -10.44 22.32
N ASN A 544 26.02 -10.56 23.58
CA ASN A 544 26.25 -9.51 24.57
C ASN A 544 27.74 -9.30 24.84
N GLU A 545 28.54 -10.36 24.96
CA GLU A 545 29.97 -10.32 25.10
C GLU A 545 30.68 -9.71 23.88
N ALA A 546 30.20 -10.01 22.67
CA ALA A 546 30.68 -9.40 21.44
C ALA A 546 30.29 -7.92 21.29
N GLY A 547 29.54 -7.35 22.24
CA GLY A 547 29.25 -5.92 22.31
C GLY A 547 28.05 -5.44 21.48
N PHE A 548 27.15 -6.34 21.04
CA PHE A 548 25.95 -5.93 20.32
C PHE A 548 25.00 -5.10 21.19
N ASP A 549 24.39 -4.08 20.59
CA ASP A 549 23.45 -3.16 21.24
C ASP A 549 22.04 -3.73 21.35
N MET A 550 21.67 -4.66 20.45
CA MET A 550 20.33 -5.22 20.30
C MET A 550 20.41 -6.65 19.76
N ILE A 551 19.44 -7.47 20.08
CA ILE A 551 19.23 -8.79 19.45
C ILE A 551 17.91 -8.79 18.68
N GLU A 552 17.93 -9.39 17.49
CA GLU A 552 16.75 -9.74 16.73
C GLU A 552 16.59 -11.26 16.64
N LEU A 553 15.49 -11.80 17.18
CA LEU A 553 15.15 -13.22 17.02
C LEU A 553 14.56 -13.48 15.64
N GLN A 554 15.12 -14.45 14.91
CA GLN A 554 14.63 -14.85 13.61
C GLN A 554 13.45 -15.81 13.73
N ALA A 555 12.24 -15.34 13.45
CA ALA A 555 11.01 -16.16 13.41
C ALA A 555 10.21 -15.94 12.11
N HIS A 556 10.92 -15.85 10.96
CA HIS A 556 10.33 -15.52 9.65
C HIS A 556 10.85 -16.42 8.52
N HIS A 557 10.26 -16.28 7.33
CA HIS A 557 10.70 -16.90 6.05
C HIS A 557 10.81 -18.43 6.08
N GLY A 558 10.02 -19.11 6.91
CA GLY A 558 9.99 -20.58 6.99
C GLY A 558 11.26 -21.22 7.55
N PHE A 559 12.12 -20.45 8.23
CA PHE A 559 13.23 -20.96 9.04
C PHE A 559 12.71 -21.66 10.31
N LEU A 560 13.57 -22.16 11.17
CA LEU A 560 13.16 -23.09 12.22
C LEU A 560 11.97 -22.61 13.06
N LEU A 561 12.07 -21.44 13.72
CA LEU A 561 10.98 -20.93 14.56
C LEU A 561 9.72 -20.60 13.75
N ALA A 562 9.91 -20.05 12.54
CA ALA A 562 8.79 -19.80 11.62
C ALA A 562 8.08 -21.08 11.17
N SER A 563 8.80 -22.21 11.11
CA SER A 563 8.19 -23.49 10.77
C SER A 563 7.17 -23.97 11.80
N PHE A 564 7.32 -23.54 13.06
CA PHE A 564 6.30 -23.79 14.11
C PHE A 564 5.10 -22.85 13.97
N LEU A 565 5.32 -21.58 13.60
CA LEU A 565 4.27 -20.54 13.53
C LEU A 565 3.27 -20.77 12.39
N SER A 566 3.75 -21.17 11.22
CA SER A 566 2.90 -21.34 10.05
C SER A 566 2.16 -22.68 10.06
N PRO A 567 0.82 -22.69 9.83
CA PRO A 567 0.05 -23.93 9.70
C PRO A 567 0.44 -24.76 8.47
N LEU A 568 1.08 -24.14 7.46
CA LEU A 568 1.57 -24.83 6.25
C LEU A 568 2.81 -25.70 6.51
N THR A 569 3.48 -25.50 7.62
CA THR A 569 4.75 -26.18 7.96
C THR A 569 4.71 -26.89 9.31
N ASN A 570 3.58 -26.81 10.01
CA ASN A 570 3.35 -27.42 11.31
C ASN A 570 2.02 -28.20 11.31
N ASN A 571 2.12 -29.51 11.11
CA ASN A 571 0.99 -30.44 11.17
C ASN A 571 1.04 -31.35 12.43
N ARG A 572 1.73 -30.87 13.49
CA ARG A 572 1.85 -31.59 14.77
C ARG A 572 0.51 -31.71 15.47
N ASN A 573 0.35 -32.81 16.19
CA ASN A 573 -0.84 -33.09 17.02
C ASN A 573 -0.54 -33.04 18.54
N ASP A 574 0.66 -32.57 18.92
CA ASP A 574 1.09 -32.38 20.30
C ASP A 574 0.93 -30.92 20.74
N GLU A 575 1.52 -30.58 21.88
CA GLU A 575 1.45 -29.24 22.47
C GLU A 575 2.08 -28.13 21.63
N PHE A 576 2.81 -28.42 20.55
CA PHE A 576 3.47 -27.47 19.65
C PHE A 576 2.72 -27.31 18.32
N GLY A 577 1.54 -27.94 18.13
CA GLY A 577 0.79 -27.92 16.88
C GLY A 577 -0.69 -27.56 17.06
N GLY A 578 -1.39 -27.41 15.92
CA GLY A 578 -2.82 -27.06 15.90
C GLY A 578 -3.07 -25.56 16.09
N SER A 579 -3.58 -25.13 17.24
CA SER A 579 -3.94 -23.74 17.51
C SER A 579 -2.71 -22.81 17.48
N ILE A 580 -2.95 -21.49 17.28
CA ILE A 580 -1.85 -20.51 17.24
C ILE A 580 -1.12 -20.44 18.58
N GLU A 581 -1.82 -20.62 19.70
CA GLU A 581 -1.24 -20.64 21.05
C GLU A 581 -0.24 -21.79 21.20
N ASN A 582 -0.58 -22.97 20.68
CA ASN A 582 0.32 -24.12 20.68
C ASN A 582 1.52 -23.90 19.75
N ARG A 583 1.27 -23.40 18.54
CA ARG A 583 2.33 -23.08 17.56
C ARG A 583 3.34 -22.03 18.08
N LEU A 584 2.91 -21.17 18.99
CA LEU A 584 3.73 -20.14 19.63
C LEU A 584 4.58 -20.68 20.80
N LYS A 585 4.26 -21.81 21.41
CA LYS A 585 4.93 -22.29 22.64
C LYS A 585 6.46 -22.36 22.51
N PHE A 586 6.95 -22.98 21.45
CA PHE A 586 8.40 -23.10 21.28
C PHE A 586 9.07 -21.76 20.93
N PRO A 587 8.61 -20.97 19.96
CA PRO A 587 9.17 -19.65 19.68
C PRO A 587 9.17 -18.70 20.91
N LEU A 588 8.09 -18.70 21.70
CA LEU A 588 8.00 -17.90 22.92
C LEU A 588 8.94 -18.41 24.03
N ARG A 589 9.08 -19.71 24.18
CA ARG A 589 10.05 -20.29 25.12
C ARG A 589 11.45 -19.81 24.80
N VAL A 590 11.86 -19.91 23.53
CA VAL A 590 13.18 -19.42 23.07
C VAL A 590 13.33 -17.94 23.40
N PHE A 591 12.35 -17.11 23.05
CA PHE A 591 12.41 -15.68 23.33
C PHE A 591 12.51 -15.36 24.81
N ASN A 592 11.71 -15.98 25.66
CA ASN A 592 11.68 -15.77 27.10
C ASN A 592 13.04 -16.13 27.74
N GLU A 593 13.60 -17.29 27.38
CA GLU A 593 14.89 -17.73 27.92
C GLU A 593 16.05 -16.85 27.42
N MET A 594 16.01 -16.35 26.18
CA MET A 594 16.95 -15.34 25.67
C MET A 594 16.80 -14.01 26.43
N ARG A 595 15.55 -13.54 26.63
CA ARG A 595 15.28 -12.28 27.34
C ARG A 595 15.77 -12.33 28.79
N ALA A 596 15.69 -13.48 29.45
CA ALA A 596 16.14 -13.68 30.82
C ALA A 596 17.66 -13.49 31.02
N VAL A 597 18.46 -13.72 29.97
CA VAL A 597 19.93 -13.62 30.03
C VAL A 597 20.50 -12.38 29.32
N PHE A 598 19.70 -11.68 28.52
CA PHE A 598 20.15 -10.46 27.85
C PHE A 598 19.89 -9.23 28.75
N PRO A 599 20.81 -8.23 28.80
CA PRO A 599 20.64 -7.07 29.66
C PRO A 599 19.31 -6.36 29.50
N LYS A 600 18.69 -5.96 30.61
CA LYS A 600 17.36 -5.36 30.63
C LYS A 600 17.27 -4.02 29.91
N GLU A 601 18.36 -3.26 29.94
CA GLU A 601 18.52 -1.96 29.27
C GLU A 601 18.65 -2.08 27.75
N LYS A 602 19.02 -3.26 27.23
CA LYS A 602 19.16 -3.51 25.78
C LYS A 602 17.87 -4.05 25.18
N PRO A 603 17.42 -3.51 24.03
CA PRO A 603 16.20 -3.96 23.38
C PRO A 603 16.36 -5.30 22.68
N MET A 604 15.24 -6.02 22.55
CA MET A 604 15.09 -7.21 21.73
C MET A 604 13.98 -7.04 20.71
N SER A 605 14.29 -7.40 19.47
CA SER A 605 13.37 -7.47 18.34
C SER A 605 12.98 -8.92 18.02
N VAL A 606 11.83 -9.10 17.41
CA VAL A 606 11.45 -10.36 16.75
C VAL A 606 11.11 -10.06 15.32
N ARG A 607 11.73 -10.79 14.36
CA ARG A 607 11.34 -10.69 12.96
C ARG A 607 10.39 -11.81 12.58
N ILE A 608 9.22 -11.45 12.05
CA ILE A 608 8.12 -12.36 11.74
C ILE A 608 7.70 -12.24 10.27
N SER A 609 7.07 -13.29 9.73
CA SER A 609 6.37 -13.24 8.43
C SER A 609 4.88 -13.02 8.68
N ALA A 610 4.36 -11.88 8.25
CA ALA A 610 2.96 -11.50 8.47
C ALA A 610 1.96 -12.27 7.58
N THR A 611 2.43 -12.91 6.52
CA THR A 611 1.63 -13.78 5.64
C THR A 611 2.56 -14.74 4.90
N ASP A 612 2.04 -15.90 4.57
CA ASP A 612 2.77 -16.90 3.77
C ASP A 612 2.54 -16.73 2.26
N TRP A 613 1.66 -15.83 1.84
CA TRP A 613 1.24 -15.65 0.44
C TRP A 613 0.72 -16.94 -0.22
N ALA A 614 0.10 -17.80 0.57
CA ALA A 614 -0.48 -19.07 0.19
C ALA A 614 -1.79 -19.30 0.95
N GLU A 615 -2.69 -20.07 0.34
CA GLU A 615 -3.95 -20.45 0.98
C GLU A 615 -3.69 -21.23 2.27
N ASN A 616 -4.53 -21.05 3.27
CA ASN A 616 -4.43 -21.66 4.59
C ASN A 616 -3.09 -21.37 5.33
N GLY A 617 -2.39 -20.32 4.97
CA GLY A 617 -1.21 -19.83 5.68
C GLY A 617 -1.58 -18.95 6.88
N ILE A 618 -0.58 -18.22 7.42
CA ILE A 618 -0.75 -17.26 8.51
C ILE A 618 -1.80 -16.21 8.11
N SER A 619 -2.85 -16.06 8.94
CA SER A 619 -3.91 -15.08 8.81
C SER A 619 -3.54 -13.72 9.44
N GLU A 620 -4.38 -12.70 9.23
CA GLU A 620 -4.24 -11.41 9.91
C GLU A 620 -4.49 -11.53 11.43
N GLU A 621 -5.39 -12.40 11.86
CA GLU A 621 -5.64 -12.70 13.29
C GLU A 621 -4.43 -13.40 13.92
N ASP A 622 -3.84 -14.38 13.21
CA ASP A 622 -2.63 -15.06 13.65
C ASP A 622 -1.48 -14.06 13.89
N ILE A 623 -1.24 -13.12 12.95
CA ILE A 623 -0.12 -12.17 13.08
C ILE A 623 -0.31 -11.19 14.24
N ILE A 624 -1.55 -10.76 14.50
CA ILE A 624 -1.87 -9.91 15.65
C ILE A 624 -1.61 -10.69 16.94
N THR A 625 -2.03 -11.96 17.01
CA THR A 625 -1.78 -12.84 18.16
C THR A 625 -0.28 -13.05 18.36
N ILE A 626 0.47 -13.41 17.31
CA ILE A 626 1.92 -13.60 17.37
C ILE A 626 2.63 -12.34 17.90
N ALA A 627 2.30 -11.18 17.34
CA ALA A 627 2.94 -9.92 17.76
C ALA A 627 2.56 -9.53 19.19
N THR A 628 1.31 -9.78 19.61
CA THR A 628 0.83 -9.53 20.98
C THR A 628 1.57 -10.40 21.99
N GLU A 629 1.72 -11.69 21.71
CA GLU A 629 2.39 -12.60 22.61
C GLU A 629 3.90 -12.30 22.75
N PHE A 630 4.58 -11.94 21.65
CA PHE A 630 5.97 -11.47 21.76
C PHE A 630 6.09 -10.15 22.51
N LYS A 631 5.16 -9.19 22.32
CA LYS A 631 5.11 -7.96 23.13
C LYS A 631 4.96 -8.28 24.63
N ASN A 632 4.02 -9.16 24.98
CA ASN A 632 3.79 -9.59 26.37
C ASN A 632 5.01 -10.29 26.96
N ALA A 633 5.77 -11.03 26.15
CA ALA A 633 7.04 -11.65 26.51
C ALA A 633 8.20 -10.65 26.67
N GLY A 634 8.01 -9.38 26.29
CA GLY A 634 8.99 -8.30 26.46
C GLY A 634 9.79 -7.95 25.21
N ALA A 635 9.27 -8.24 24.02
CA ALA A 635 9.79 -7.68 22.78
C ALA A 635 9.54 -6.16 22.74
N ASP A 636 10.53 -5.41 22.30
CA ASP A 636 10.50 -3.95 22.26
C ASP A 636 10.08 -3.40 20.89
N ILE A 637 10.27 -4.20 19.85
CA ILE A 637 9.94 -3.85 18.45
C ILE A 637 9.74 -5.12 17.63
N ILE A 638 8.81 -5.08 16.67
CA ILE A 638 8.57 -6.17 15.73
C ILE A 638 9.08 -5.78 14.34
N ASN A 639 9.96 -6.58 13.76
CA ASN A 639 10.41 -6.44 12.38
C ASN A 639 9.51 -7.26 11.46
N VAL A 640 8.68 -6.56 10.68
CA VAL A 640 7.62 -7.20 9.89
C VAL A 640 8.11 -7.48 8.48
N SER A 641 8.17 -8.77 8.14
CA SER A 641 8.44 -9.31 6.81
C SER A 641 7.25 -10.12 6.32
N THR A 642 7.37 -10.76 5.16
CA THR A 642 6.33 -11.63 4.59
C THR A 642 6.92 -12.75 3.76
N GLY A 643 6.19 -13.86 3.66
CA GLY A 643 6.46 -14.95 2.72
C GLY A 643 7.71 -15.77 2.99
N ASN A 644 8.19 -16.42 1.94
CA ASN A 644 9.31 -17.36 1.91
C ASN A 644 9.15 -18.60 2.82
N THR A 645 7.94 -18.86 3.30
CA THR A 645 7.61 -20.04 4.12
C THR A 645 7.48 -21.29 3.24
N VAL A 646 6.82 -21.18 2.10
CA VAL A 646 6.61 -22.28 1.14
C VAL A 646 7.04 -21.87 -0.27
N ALA A 647 7.45 -22.83 -1.08
CA ALA A 647 7.92 -22.58 -2.46
C ALA A 647 6.80 -22.10 -3.39
N GLY A 648 5.56 -22.54 -3.17
CA GLY A 648 4.39 -22.19 -4.01
C GLY A 648 3.74 -20.83 -3.70
N GLN A 649 4.39 -19.97 -2.92
CA GLN A 649 3.87 -18.65 -2.59
C GLN A 649 3.65 -17.74 -3.81
N LYS A 650 2.64 -16.85 -3.73
CA LYS A 650 2.30 -15.86 -4.77
C LYS A 650 2.27 -14.44 -4.20
N PRO A 651 3.42 -13.84 -3.88
CA PRO A 651 3.46 -12.52 -3.25
C PRO A 651 3.04 -11.43 -4.23
N GLN A 652 2.22 -10.50 -3.75
CA GLN A 652 1.91 -9.27 -4.47
C GLN A 652 3.00 -8.23 -4.18
N THR A 653 4.02 -8.20 -5.01
CA THR A 653 5.15 -7.29 -4.84
C THR A 653 4.87 -5.90 -5.45
N GLY A 654 5.53 -4.88 -4.91
CA GLY A 654 5.41 -3.51 -5.40
C GLY A 654 6.09 -2.53 -4.43
N ARG A 655 5.99 -1.24 -4.72
CA ARG A 655 6.53 -0.18 -3.86
C ARG A 655 5.93 -0.26 -2.45
N MET A 656 6.77 -0.36 -1.40
CA MET A 656 6.35 -0.41 0.01
C MET A 656 5.37 -1.56 0.35
N TRP A 657 5.51 -2.71 -0.34
CA TRP A 657 4.51 -3.78 -0.31
C TRP A 657 4.34 -4.49 1.03
N GLN A 658 5.36 -4.44 1.91
CA GLN A 658 5.27 -5.01 3.26
C GLN A 658 4.79 -3.99 4.32
N THR A 659 4.80 -2.70 3.98
CA THR A 659 4.41 -1.63 4.92
C THR A 659 2.97 -1.77 5.47
N PRO A 660 1.94 -2.22 4.73
CA PRO A 660 0.61 -2.42 5.30
C PRO A 660 0.59 -3.40 6.48
N PHE A 661 1.40 -4.45 6.43
CA PHE A 661 1.49 -5.42 7.53
C PHE A 661 2.16 -4.84 8.77
N ALA A 662 3.23 -4.04 8.59
CA ALA A 662 3.86 -3.32 9.69
C ALA A 662 2.90 -2.30 10.32
N ASP A 663 2.12 -1.61 9.49
CA ASP A 663 1.06 -0.69 9.89
C ASP A 663 -0.02 -1.39 10.75
N THR A 664 -0.51 -2.55 10.31
CA THR A 664 -1.48 -3.35 11.08
C THR A 664 -0.90 -3.76 12.43
N VAL A 665 0.29 -4.35 12.48
CA VAL A 665 0.93 -4.77 13.74
C VAL A 665 1.15 -3.59 14.67
N ARG A 666 1.75 -2.49 14.15
CA ARG A 666 2.04 -1.30 14.95
C ARG A 666 0.80 -0.71 15.63
N ASN A 667 -0.24 -0.51 14.85
CA ASN A 667 -1.39 0.26 15.29
C ASN A 667 -2.49 -0.60 15.96
N THR A 668 -2.47 -1.92 15.78
CA THR A 668 -3.41 -2.83 16.47
C THR A 668 -2.81 -3.36 17.77
N VAL A 669 -1.52 -3.73 17.74
CA VAL A 669 -0.84 -4.30 18.91
C VAL A 669 -0.22 -3.19 19.80
N HIS A 670 -0.08 -1.97 19.28
CA HIS A 670 0.57 -0.85 19.95
C HIS A 670 2.01 -1.19 20.39
N ILE A 671 2.79 -1.69 19.44
CA ILE A 671 4.21 -1.97 19.57
C ILE A 671 4.97 -1.31 18.42
N PRO A 672 6.15 -0.71 18.64
CA PRO A 672 6.98 -0.20 17.55
C PRO A 672 7.25 -1.26 16.48
N THR A 673 7.39 -0.82 15.22
CA THR A 673 7.66 -1.74 14.11
C THR A 673 8.80 -1.27 13.21
N ILE A 674 9.48 -2.27 12.61
CA ILE A 674 10.40 -2.09 11.50
C ILE A 674 9.70 -2.59 10.24
N THR A 675 9.69 -1.80 9.17
CA THR A 675 9.19 -2.21 7.85
C THR A 675 10.30 -2.26 6.81
N ALA A 676 10.07 -3.06 5.77
CA ALA A 676 10.94 -3.17 4.60
C ALA A 676 10.11 -3.36 3.32
N GLY A 677 10.71 -3.71 2.20
CA GLY A 677 10.03 -4.14 0.98
C GLY A 677 9.91 -3.07 -0.11
N TYR A 678 10.84 -3.05 -1.07
CA TYR A 678 10.90 -2.12 -2.20
C TYR A 678 10.78 -0.63 -1.79
N ILE A 679 11.48 -0.25 -0.72
CA ILE A 679 11.69 1.13 -0.29
C ILE A 679 13.06 1.55 -0.84
N GLN A 680 13.11 2.63 -1.63
CA GLN A 680 14.27 2.98 -2.45
C GLN A 680 14.80 4.41 -2.24
N ASP A 681 13.98 5.29 -1.66
CA ASP A 681 14.30 6.71 -1.54
C ASP A 681 13.85 7.30 -0.18
N ILE A 682 14.39 8.47 0.12
CA ILE A 682 14.12 9.19 1.38
C ILE A 682 12.67 9.67 1.47
N ASP A 683 12.04 9.97 0.36
CA ASP A 683 10.64 10.40 0.30
C ASP A 683 9.69 9.29 0.79
N GLN A 684 9.94 8.04 0.37
CA GLN A 684 9.17 6.90 0.86
C GLN A 684 9.36 6.68 2.36
N ILE A 685 10.59 6.85 2.86
CA ILE A 685 10.90 6.71 4.29
C ILE A 685 10.15 7.78 5.10
N ASN A 686 10.26 9.06 4.71
CA ASN A 686 9.53 10.15 5.36
C ASN A 686 8.01 9.90 5.32
N THR A 687 7.48 9.48 4.18
CA THR A 687 6.05 9.19 4.00
C THR A 687 5.57 8.07 4.93
N ILE A 688 6.33 6.99 5.10
CA ILE A 688 6.00 5.87 5.99
C ILE A 688 5.96 6.32 7.45
N ILE A 689 7.00 7.03 7.89
CA ILE A 689 7.15 7.43 9.29
C ILE A 689 6.11 8.48 9.67
N LEU A 690 5.90 9.50 8.84
CA LEU A 690 4.91 10.56 9.09
C LEU A 690 3.47 10.02 9.14
N ASN A 691 3.18 8.96 8.38
CA ASN A 691 1.88 8.27 8.45
C ASN A 691 1.74 7.35 9.68
N GLY A 692 2.76 7.20 10.52
CA GLY A 692 2.73 6.27 11.65
C GLY A 692 2.56 4.81 11.23
N ARG A 693 3.01 4.43 10.04
CA ARG A 693 2.90 3.05 9.52
C ARG A 693 4.01 2.13 10.01
N ALA A 694 5.15 2.70 10.35
CA ALA A 694 6.27 2.04 11.02
C ALA A 694 7.13 3.09 11.74
N ASP A 695 7.96 2.66 12.66
CA ASP A 695 8.86 3.54 13.43
C ASP A 695 10.26 3.55 12.86
N ILE A 696 10.70 2.47 12.23
CA ILE A 696 11.99 2.31 11.56
C ILE A 696 11.77 1.70 10.18
N VAL A 697 12.56 2.16 9.21
CA VAL A 697 12.56 1.62 7.84
C VAL A 697 13.88 0.91 7.59
N ALA A 698 13.79 -0.40 7.29
CA ALA A 698 14.95 -1.22 7.00
C ALA A 698 15.15 -1.35 5.47
N LEU A 699 16.36 -1.02 5.02
CA LEU A 699 16.78 -1.06 3.63
C LEU A 699 17.67 -2.29 3.38
N GLY A 700 17.39 -3.01 2.31
CA GLY A 700 18.23 -4.11 1.82
C GLY A 700 19.06 -3.68 0.61
N ARG A 701 18.54 -3.95 -0.60
CA ARG A 701 19.22 -3.70 -1.88
C ARG A 701 19.76 -2.28 -2.09
N PRO A 702 19.09 -1.19 -1.66
CA PRO A 702 19.67 0.14 -1.74
C PRO A 702 21.02 0.26 -1.03
N LEU A 703 21.17 -0.38 0.14
CA LEU A 703 22.41 -0.38 0.90
C LEU A 703 23.47 -1.35 0.38
N LEU A 704 23.11 -2.32 -0.46
CA LEU A 704 24.09 -3.14 -1.19
C LEU A 704 24.75 -2.33 -2.32
N SER A 705 23.97 -1.47 -2.99
CA SER A 705 24.47 -0.63 -4.09
C SER A 705 25.13 0.67 -3.63
N ASP A 706 24.65 1.27 -2.52
CA ASP A 706 25.17 2.54 -1.99
C ASP A 706 25.32 2.51 -0.46
N PRO A 707 26.53 2.28 0.07
CA PRO A 707 26.80 2.34 1.49
C PRO A 707 26.54 3.72 2.10
N ASN A 708 26.61 4.80 1.30
CA ASN A 708 26.42 6.19 1.71
C ASN A 708 25.01 6.72 1.50
N PHE A 709 24.03 5.84 1.27
CA PHE A 709 22.63 6.20 1.03
C PHE A 709 22.12 7.25 2.03
N VAL A 710 22.40 7.06 3.34
CA VAL A 710 21.91 7.99 4.37
C VAL A 710 22.60 9.35 4.27
N ARG A 711 23.93 9.40 4.05
CA ARG A 711 24.66 10.66 3.84
C ARG A 711 24.16 11.41 2.60
N ASN A 712 23.91 10.69 1.51
CA ASN A 712 23.32 11.27 0.30
C ASN A 712 21.91 11.81 0.54
N ALA A 713 21.09 11.08 1.30
CA ALA A 713 19.75 11.52 1.69
C ALA A 713 19.78 12.75 2.63
N GLN A 714 20.72 12.80 3.58
CA GLN A 714 20.94 13.97 4.44
C GLN A 714 21.30 15.22 3.61
N ALA A 715 22.22 15.08 2.64
CA ALA A 715 22.57 16.18 1.76
C ALA A 715 21.38 16.62 0.87
N TYR A 716 20.58 15.69 0.37
CA TYR A 716 19.36 16.00 -0.39
C TYR A 716 18.34 16.76 0.45
N GLU A 717 18.10 16.35 1.69
CA GLU A 717 17.18 17.00 2.62
C GLU A 717 17.77 18.28 3.28
N GLN A 718 19.03 18.61 3.02
CA GLN A 718 19.77 19.72 3.62
C GLN A 718 19.81 19.61 5.17
N PHE A 719 19.88 18.38 5.67
CA PHE A 719 19.98 18.07 7.10
C PHE A 719 21.44 17.78 7.47
N GLU A 720 22.02 18.58 8.33
CA GLU A 720 23.40 18.44 8.82
C GLU A 720 23.43 17.63 10.13
N PRO A 721 23.86 16.37 10.11
CA PRO A 721 24.01 15.57 11.33
C PRO A 721 25.32 15.91 12.07
N ASN A 722 25.34 15.65 13.37
CA ASN A 722 26.50 15.90 14.21
C ASN A 722 27.58 14.78 14.18
N ASP A 723 27.31 13.68 13.44
CA ASP A 723 28.09 12.45 13.45
C ASP A 723 28.94 12.22 12.20
N ILE A 724 29.15 13.24 11.37
CA ILE A 724 30.01 13.12 10.19
C ILE A 724 31.48 13.00 10.68
N PRO A 725 32.18 11.91 10.28
CA PRO A 725 33.61 11.78 10.59
C PRO A 725 34.40 13.00 10.09
N ASN A 726 35.34 13.50 10.89
CA ASN A 726 36.10 14.72 10.54
C ASN A 726 36.76 14.61 9.17
N SER A 727 37.29 13.44 8.82
CA SER A 727 37.92 13.16 7.51
C SER A 727 36.94 13.20 6.32
N TYR A 728 35.61 13.09 6.57
CA TYR A 728 34.57 13.11 5.52
C TYR A 728 33.86 14.46 5.39
N LYS A 729 34.10 15.40 6.32
CA LYS A 729 33.44 16.72 6.34
C LYS A 729 33.65 17.51 5.05
N ALA A 730 34.85 17.46 4.47
CA ALA A 730 35.14 18.15 3.21
C ALA A 730 34.28 17.62 2.04
N GLY A 731 34.10 16.29 1.96
CA GLY A 731 33.24 15.66 0.94
C GLY A 731 31.78 16.03 1.14
N MET A 732 31.30 16.01 2.37
CA MET A 732 29.91 16.38 2.68
C MET A 732 29.64 17.85 2.39
N SER A 733 30.53 18.78 2.79
CA SER A 733 30.41 20.21 2.48
C SER A 733 30.30 20.49 0.97
N HIS A 734 30.93 19.66 0.13
CA HIS A 734 30.80 19.73 -1.32
C HIS A 734 29.44 19.17 -1.80
N SER A 735 28.94 18.10 -1.18
CA SER A 735 27.69 17.42 -1.59
C SER A 735 26.43 18.25 -1.32
N TYR A 736 26.37 19.00 -0.22
CA TYR A 736 25.18 19.77 0.16
C TYR A 736 24.76 20.81 -0.89
N PRO A 737 25.64 21.71 -1.38
CA PRO A 737 25.28 22.67 -2.42
C PRO A 737 24.86 22.01 -3.75
N LEU A 738 25.51 20.90 -4.12
CA LEU A 738 25.17 20.16 -5.33
C LEU A 738 23.75 19.60 -5.25
N LYS A 739 23.40 18.94 -4.14
CA LYS A 739 22.07 18.38 -3.93
C LYS A 739 20.99 19.45 -3.77
N ALA A 740 21.31 20.60 -3.16
CA ALA A 740 20.40 21.74 -3.14
C ALA A 740 20.10 22.29 -4.55
N THR A 741 21.12 22.35 -5.41
CA THR A 741 20.95 22.77 -6.80
C THR A 741 20.11 21.78 -7.61
N GLU A 742 20.40 20.49 -7.51
CA GLU A 742 19.64 19.41 -8.14
C GLU A 742 18.15 19.48 -7.74
N ARG A 743 17.87 19.66 -6.46
CA ARG A 743 16.52 19.79 -5.93
C ARG A 743 15.78 21.01 -6.49
N LYS A 744 16.43 22.19 -6.53
CA LYS A 744 15.86 23.40 -7.14
C LYS A 744 15.54 23.22 -8.62
N GLN A 745 16.38 22.51 -9.37
CA GLN A 745 16.13 22.21 -10.77
C GLN A 745 14.90 21.33 -10.95
N LEU A 746 14.75 20.27 -10.14
CA LEU A 746 13.58 19.41 -10.14
C LEU A 746 12.29 20.16 -9.76
N GLU A 747 12.34 21.05 -8.78
CA GLU A 747 11.24 21.94 -8.42
C GLU A 747 10.83 22.87 -9.57
N GLY A 748 11.82 23.46 -10.25
CA GLY A 748 11.60 24.32 -11.41
C GLY A 748 10.94 23.56 -12.57
N MET A 749 11.42 22.35 -12.89
CA MET A 749 10.84 21.50 -13.93
C MET A 749 9.41 21.11 -13.60
N LYS A 750 9.11 20.70 -12.38
CA LYS A 750 7.76 20.34 -11.95
C LYS A 750 6.79 21.51 -11.96
N LYS A 751 7.25 22.74 -11.62
CA LYS A 751 6.45 23.96 -11.75
C LYS A 751 6.15 24.32 -13.20
N ALA A 752 7.10 24.11 -14.10
CA ALA A 752 6.93 24.39 -15.53
C ALA A 752 5.95 23.41 -16.21
N LEU A 753 5.84 22.18 -15.68
CA LEU A 753 4.91 21.15 -16.18
C LEU A 753 3.46 21.31 -15.67
N LYS A 754 3.22 22.18 -14.67
CA LYS A 754 1.85 22.52 -14.27
C LYS A 754 1.17 23.30 -15.37
N PRO A 755 -0.03 22.90 -15.85
CA PRO A 755 -0.84 23.74 -16.70
C PRO A 755 -1.03 25.10 -16.01
N LYS A 756 -0.77 26.19 -16.71
CA LYS A 756 -1.12 27.50 -16.17
C LYS A 756 -2.62 27.50 -15.94
N SER A 757 -3.05 27.53 -14.68
CA SER A 757 -4.44 27.77 -14.35
C SER A 757 -4.80 29.12 -14.99
N ASN A 758 -5.59 29.09 -16.04
CA ASN A 758 -6.20 30.29 -16.55
C ASN A 758 -7.18 30.78 -15.47
N LYS A 759 -6.66 31.55 -14.50
CA LYS A 759 -7.48 32.46 -13.71
C LYS A 759 -8.05 33.47 -14.70
N LYS A 760 -9.28 33.30 -15.08
CA LYS A 760 -10.20 34.34 -15.48
C LYS A 760 -11.55 34.04 -14.87
#